data_4d08110fd2abc07bc5695586c23dbd53
#
_entry.id   4d08110fd2abc07bc5695586c23dbd53
#
_cell.length_a   1.000
_cell.length_b   1.000
_cell.length_c   1.000
_cell.angle_alpha   90.00
_cell.angle_beta   90.00
_cell.angle_gamma   90.00
#
_symmetry.space_group_name_H-M   'P 1'
#
loop_
_entity.id
_entity.type
_entity.pdbx_description
1 polymer ?
#
loop_
_entity_poly.entity_id
_entity_poly.type
_entity_poly.pdbx_seq_one_letter_code
_entity_poly.pdbx_strand_id
1 'polypeptide(L)'
;MCLPMAGRINTRVGMLQTQSIPEALPVNAYSDVLPTHFSFSFVYSKIKQWLKRFHFHEENALLNELMLFYFLAPKKHLDHRTNLHCFRSVLTLYLLQKQLLHSLAFSQVHRHIKMRWIPAKLFFPFSSKPVLGCFVGFNTIDRYELFDEENVTLALEKHFLDFKIVKESFYAHASQHKDLKIFYFEIEKKDGTAFSLVERKALKASLEEKIKNSIQILSPVIFTNANEEEIYKQILVLSREIESAEDLPHAYISLDQHSGKEIAFRVILVYFAPHYQISLKNCFLDCTFVSERVFPVRQVDNRPIEAQIFRLLFPRDPSYLRSDGSLDFYSAREKAVASIQSAIGEFRDYNGGILLKQQELFREFKNKFPEVDSELLNEFFYTLAPLEKKVILRSSVLCTLFANFLENRKTQLNNSPYSFVAHYHKPDFLFSIQVNHSSYAETISSVLQKEMQSGQQMVCNFIETTHEIFFNCVLFQTDAKKAAPFLQVLREELHRSQQKKSNLQILRIGAEYLPYSLDPRIGGDLVSGNILRLLFEGLTRFDQHGNLENALAQSIDITSDGKLYHFKLRSSFWNDGSPVTAYDFEYAWKKILSPHFETTFASPFFPIKHAKEAKEGRSPLDEVGIKAIDDRTLRVELAHPVPYFLQLTTLPLFSPVHQKMDHQCPQWPYQSDTHYPCNGPFQLKINKPAQSYQLVKNPFYWSAKQVVLDEVIIKQMNSHQLYQEFRRNEVDWIGNPLGGWNSSYVAAEGDRLLSLDHWTCWQVFNTESSLLNLRKLREAIVYSIDRTEMTSSTSLALFPAHTILSPSATQPHSLFPERNIEKAQFLFKEALEELQLSHEEFPRLTLLFNQQGVREHAARLLQRQLWEAIGVRCELLPLPWNQFYERLVIGDFHIALIHWISPVDDPMYTLNSFRFAKDAGNFSNWENLEFQQLLSQSEKELNPFQRSIFLLKAEKILAQEVPLVPLFFQASQALVKQEWQVPYKDSPGIFNFSRILKHKV
;
A
#
# COMPACT_ATOMS: atom_id res chain seq x y z
N MET A 1 17.85 -41.81 -11.20
CA MET A 1 19.21 -41.29 -11.13
C MET A 1 19.18 -39.82 -11.49
N CYS A 2 19.49 -39.00 -10.57
CA CYS A 2 20.03 -37.65 -10.46
C CYS A 2 19.33 -36.86 -9.39
N LEU A 3 19.98 -36.80 -8.27
CA LEU A 3 19.70 -35.93 -7.12
C LEU A 3 20.06 -34.47 -7.45
N PRO A 4 19.33 -33.48 -6.93
CA PRO A 4 19.75 -32.09 -7.00
C PRO A 4 20.78 -31.79 -5.88
N MET A 5 21.86 -31.17 -6.26
CA MET A 5 22.87 -30.62 -5.35
C MET A 5 22.25 -29.49 -4.52
N ALA A 6 22.11 -29.69 -3.23
CA ALA A 6 21.87 -28.65 -2.25
C ALA A 6 23.16 -27.86 -2.04
N GLY A 7 23.19 -26.63 -2.53
CA GLY A 7 24.24 -25.67 -2.21
C GLY A 7 24.24 -25.36 -0.71
N ARG A 8 25.30 -25.82 -0.04
CA ARG A 8 25.62 -25.45 1.35
C ARG A 8 25.87 -23.95 1.41
N ILE A 9 24.89 -23.21 1.95
CA ILE A 9 25.13 -21.86 2.46
C ILE A 9 25.97 -22.02 3.73
N ASN A 10 27.25 -21.70 3.65
CA ASN A 10 28.13 -21.59 4.78
C ASN A 10 27.70 -20.41 5.65
N THR A 11 26.79 -20.65 6.59
CA THR A 11 26.57 -19.79 7.73
C THR A 11 27.70 -19.95 8.73
N ARG A 12 28.79 -19.25 8.53
CA ARG A 12 29.61 -18.84 9.66
C ARG A 12 28.84 -17.78 10.45
N VAL A 13 27.92 -18.22 11.25
CA VAL A 13 27.42 -17.46 12.39
C VAL A 13 28.58 -17.46 13.39
N GLY A 14 29.42 -16.41 13.37
CA GLY A 14 30.34 -16.15 14.44
C GLY A 14 29.56 -16.13 15.74
N MET A 15 29.94 -16.97 16.69
CA MET A 15 29.47 -16.88 18.07
C MET A 15 29.72 -15.46 18.54
N LEU A 16 28.68 -14.65 18.53
CA LEU A 16 28.60 -13.45 19.32
C LEU A 16 28.56 -13.92 20.77
N GLN A 17 29.79 -14.04 21.37
CA GLN A 17 29.91 -14.00 22.82
C GLN A 17 28.99 -12.87 23.29
N THR A 18 28.21 -13.16 24.31
CA THR A 18 27.36 -12.26 25.05
C THR A 18 28.13 -11.06 25.60
N GLN A 19 28.56 -10.16 24.72
CA GLN A 19 28.86 -8.81 25.15
C GLN A 19 27.50 -8.20 25.45
N SER A 20 27.27 -7.92 26.71
CA SER A 20 26.13 -7.18 27.22
C SER A 20 25.92 -5.94 26.33
N ILE A 21 24.89 -6.00 25.49
CA ILE A 21 24.42 -4.82 24.77
C ILE A 21 24.11 -3.79 25.86
N PRO A 22 24.70 -2.58 25.81
CA PRO A 22 24.49 -1.60 26.87
C PRO A 22 22.99 -1.38 27.09
N GLU A 23 22.53 -1.61 28.29
CA GLU A 23 21.12 -1.41 28.67
C GLU A 23 20.69 0.06 28.60
N ALA A 24 21.61 0.97 28.41
CA ALA A 24 21.37 2.39 28.24
C ALA A 24 22.32 2.95 27.18
N LEU A 25 21.77 3.49 26.10
CA LEU A 25 22.49 4.43 25.28
C LEU A 25 22.83 5.67 26.13
N PRO A 26 24.05 6.22 26.08
CA PRO A 26 24.47 7.30 26.97
C PRO A 26 23.55 8.51 26.86
N VAL A 27 23.01 8.95 27.99
CA VAL A 27 22.04 10.04 28.12
C VAL A 27 22.73 11.42 28.14
N ASN A 28 23.98 11.57 27.77
CA ASN A 28 24.67 12.84 27.94
C ASN A 28 24.87 13.64 26.67
N ALA A 29 24.35 14.85 26.75
CA ALA A 29 24.76 16.08 26.08
C ALA A 29 24.52 16.15 24.55
N TYR A 30 23.31 16.54 24.17
CA TYR A 30 23.09 17.43 23.02
C TYR A 30 21.94 18.37 23.33
N SER A 31 22.17 19.65 23.06
CA SER A 31 21.24 20.77 23.24
C SER A 31 19.84 20.47 22.75
N ASP A 32 18.83 20.81 23.57
CA ASP A 32 17.42 20.84 23.26
C ASP A 32 17.15 21.87 22.14
N VAL A 33 17.38 21.49 20.89
CA VAL A 33 16.92 22.25 19.73
C VAL A 33 15.49 21.83 19.47
N LEU A 34 14.57 22.77 19.38
CA LEU A 34 13.17 22.58 19.00
C LEU A 34 13.08 21.69 17.76
N PRO A 35 12.19 20.69 17.75
CA PRO A 35 12.07 19.80 16.61
C PRO A 35 11.56 20.58 15.40
N THR A 36 12.44 20.81 14.46
CA THR A 36 12.07 21.04 13.08
C THR A 36 11.72 19.68 12.50
N HIS A 37 10.65 19.53 11.79
CA HIS A 37 10.10 18.35 11.12
C HIS A 37 11.01 17.10 11.05
N PHE A 38 10.41 15.90 11.06
CA PHE A 38 11.15 14.65 10.91
C PHE A 38 12.06 14.71 9.68
N SER A 39 13.36 14.52 9.89
CA SER A 39 14.36 14.49 8.81
C SER A 39 14.86 13.07 8.61
N PHE A 40 14.39 12.43 7.54
CA PHE A 40 14.85 11.09 7.14
C PHE A 40 16.38 11.04 6.97
N SER A 41 16.96 12.05 6.30
CA SER A 41 18.40 12.14 6.06
C SER A 41 19.22 12.21 7.35
N PHE A 42 18.74 12.94 8.36
CA PHE A 42 19.39 12.98 9.67
C PHE A 42 19.37 11.63 10.34
N VAL A 43 18.22 10.95 10.41
CA VAL A 43 18.09 9.62 11.04
C VAL A 43 18.95 8.61 10.31
N TYR A 44 18.95 8.62 9.00
CA TYR A 44 19.80 7.77 8.16
C TYR A 44 21.31 8.01 8.39
N SER A 45 21.74 9.27 8.46
CA SER A 45 23.15 9.60 8.74
C SER A 45 23.59 9.07 10.11
N LYS A 46 22.71 9.15 11.12
CA LYS A 46 22.97 8.59 12.47
C LYS A 46 23.02 7.06 12.46
N ILE A 47 22.19 6.42 11.68
CA ILE A 47 22.26 4.97 11.45
C ILE A 47 23.62 4.59 10.85
N LYS A 48 24.08 5.28 9.81
CA LYS A 48 25.40 5.03 9.22
C LYS A 48 26.55 5.22 10.21
N GLN A 49 26.53 6.29 11.01
CA GLN A 49 27.52 6.53 12.06
C GLN A 49 27.54 5.38 13.09
N TRP A 50 26.35 4.90 13.48
CA TRP A 50 26.22 3.80 14.42
C TRP A 50 26.77 2.50 13.83
N LEU A 51 26.41 2.14 12.59
CA LEU A 51 26.90 0.96 11.88
C LEU A 51 28.44 0.95 11.78
N LYS A 52 29.06 2.07 11.39
CA LYS A 52 30.51 2.23 11.35
C LYS A 52 31.15 2.04 12.73
N ARG A 53 30.58 2.62 13.79
CA ARG A 53 31.13 2.57 15.15
C ARG A 53 31.15 1.16 15.73
N PHE A 54 30.14 0.34 15.38
CA PHE A 54 29.98 -1.02 15.92
C PHE A 54 30.32 -2.11 14.91
N HIS A 55 30.91 -1.76 13.74
CA HIS A 55 31.29 -2.70 12.67
C HIS A 55 30.15 -3.62 12.22
N PHE A 56 28.95 -3.07 12.13
CA PHE A 56 27.76 -3.78 11.72
C PHE A 56 27.58 -3.70 10.20
N HIS A 57 27.36 -4.85 9.52
CA HIS A 57 27.34 -4.93 8.05
C HIS A 57 25.93 -5.05 7.45
N GLU A 58 24.87 -4.86 8.24
CA GLU A 58 23.48 -5.01 7.77
C GLU A 58 22.80 -3.65 7.49
N GLU A 59 23.45 -2.80 6.70
CA GLU A 59 22.92 -1.46 6.36
C GLU A 59 21.52 -1.52 5.71
N ASN A 60 21.34 -2.42 4.72
CA ASN A 60 20.07 -2.54 4.00
C ASN A 60 18.91 -3.00 4.90
N ALA A 61 19.15 -3.90 5.84
CA ALA A 61 18.11 -4.34 6.76
C ALA A 61 17.66 -3.21 7.70
N LEU A 62 18.60 -2.42 8.21
CA LEU A 62 18.29 -1.29 9.08
C LEU A 62 17.66 -0.13 8.33
N LEU A 63 18.01 0.05 7.06
CA LEU A 63 17.36 1.02 6.17
C LEU A 63 15.89 0.63 5.89
N ASN A 64 15.62 -0.65 5.66
CA ASN A 64 14.24 -1.14 5.50
C ASN A 64 13.42 -0.88 6.79
N GLU A 65 14.00 -1.07 7.97
CA GLU A 65 13.33 -0.74 9.23
C GLU A 65 13.05 0.76 9.36
N LEU A 66 13.97 1.63 8.94
CA LEU A 66 13.73 3.07 8.90
C LEU A 66 12.58 3.45 7.96
N MET A 67 12.53 2.83 6.78
CA MET A 67 11.46 3.05 5.81
C MET A 67 10.12 2.59 6.38
N LEU A 68 10.06 1.37 6.94
CA LEU A 68 8.85 0.85 7.57
C LEU A 68 8.38 1.74 8.73
N PHE A 69 9.29 2.19 9.58
CA PHE A 69 8.97 3.11 10.67
C PHE A 69 8.38 4.43 10.15
N TYR A 70 9.00 5.02 9.12
CA TYR A 70 8.54 6.27 8.53
C TYR A 70 7.14 6.16 7.92
N PHE A 71 6.84 5.04 7.25
CA PHE A 71 5.55 4.83 6.59
C PHE A 71 4.43 4.37 7.53
N LEU A 72 4.75 3.67 8.60
CA LEU A 72 3.76 3.08 9.51
C LEU A 72 3.49 3.94 10.76
N ALA A 73 4.45 4.74 11.19
CA ALA A 73 4.24 5.62 12.33
C ALA A 73 3.20 6.71 12.00
N PRO A 74 2.21 6.96 12.87
CA PRO A 74 1.25 8.03 12.66
C PRO A 74 1.97 9.37 12.43
N LYS A 75 1.52 10.18 11.45
CA LYS A 75 2.17 11.47 11.12
C LYS A 75 2.33 12.37 12.36
N LYS A 76 1.28 12.48 13.16
CA LYS A 76 1.31 13.21 14.44
C LYS A 76 2.30 12.63 15.45
N HIS A 77 2.64 11.33 15.33
CA HIS A 77 3.69 10.72 16.14
C HIS A 77 5.06 11.33 15.80
N LEU A 78 5.34 11.61 14.54
CA LEU A 78 6.62 12.16 14.09
C LEU A 78 6.76 13.67 14.41
N ASP A 79 5.67 14.42 14.40
CA ASP A 79 5.67 15.88 14.50
C ASP A 79 6.14 16.43 15.87
N HIS A 80 5.96 15.66 16.95
CA HIS A 80 6.29 16.10 18.31
C HIS A 80 7.55 15.46 18.89
N ARG A 81 8.33 14.76 18.06
CA ARG A 81 9.51 13.98 18.51
C ARG A 81 10.77 14.43 17.79
N THR A 82 11.88 14.36 18.52
CA THR A 82 13.19 14.69 17.94
C THR A 82 13.64 13.61 16.97
N ASN A 83 14.39 13.99 15.95
CA ASN A 83 15.03 13.06 15.03
C ASN A 83 15.91 12.02 15.73
N LEU A 84 16.51 12.38 16.88
CA LEU A 84 17.29 11.47 17.71
C LEU A 84 16.41 10.41 18.38
N HIS A 85 15.18 10.77 18.78
CA HIS A 85 14.22 9.80 19.31
C HIS A 85 13.79 8.81 18.21
N CYS A 86 13.48 9.30 17.03
CA CYS A 86 13.14 8.46 15.88
C CYS A 86 14.29 7.51 15.52
N PHE A 87 15.55 7.99 15.49
CA PHE A 87 16.73 7.14 15.31
C PHE A 87 16.81 6.01 16.34
N ARG A 88 16.62 6.35 17.63
CA ARG A 88 16.65 5.34 18.71
C ARG A 88 15.51 4.34 18.57
N SER A 89 14.33 4.79 18.15
CA SER A 89 13.15 3.93 17.94
C SER A 89 13.40 2.91 16.83
N VAL A 90 13.89 3.34 15.67
CA VAL A 90 14.23 2.46 14.54
C VAL A 90 15.29 1.43 14.92
N LEU A 91 16.35 1.88 15.59
CA LEU A 91 17.41 0.99 16.04
C LEU A 91 16.90 -0.04 17.05
N THR A 92 16.00 0.38 17.96
CA THR A 92 15.44 -0.52 18.96
C THR A 92 14.50 -1.55 18.34
N LEU A 93 13.68 -1.17 17.37
CA LEU A 93 12.82 -2.08 16.61
C LEU A 93 13.66 -3.16 15.94
N TYR A 94 14.69 -2.76 15.20
CA TYR A 94 15.61 -3.66 14.52
C TYR A 94 16.28 -4.65 15.49
N LEU A 95 16.87 -4.15 16.57
CA LEU A 95 17.54 -5.00 17.57
C LEU A 95 16.58 -5.94 18.29
N LEU A 96 15.37 -5.49 18.57
CA LEU A 96 14.32 -6.31 19.18
C LEU A 96 13.90 -7.46 18.27
N GLN A 97 13.69 -7.16 16.98
CA GLN A 97 13.38 -8.17 15.96
C GLN A 97 14.49 -9.22 15.85
N LYS A 98 15.76 -8.80 15.79
CA LYS A 98 16.90 -9.72 15.76
C LYS A 98 16.97 -10.61 17.00
N GLN A 99 16.73 -10.07 18.18
CA GLN A 99 16.69 -10.83 19.42
C GLN A 99 15.57 -11.86 19.46
N LEU A 100 14.40 -11.52 18.96
CA LEU A 100 13.28 -12.44 18.87
C LEU A 100 13.54 -13.56 17.86
N LEU A 101 14.06 -13.24 16.68
CA LEU A 101 14.45 -14.23 15.68
C LEU A 101 15.52 -15.19 16.20
N HIS A 102 16.50 -14.70 16.94
CA HIS A 102 17.48 -15.54 17.60
C HIS A 102 16.84 -16.46 18.65
N SER A 103 15.88 -15.96 19.43
CA SER A 103 15.17 -16.78 20.42
C SER A 103 14.31 -17.86 19.74
N LEU A 104 13.66 -17.54 18.61
CA LEU A 104 12.89 -18.49 17.80
C LEU A 104 13.75 -19.60 17.19
N ALA A 105 14.98 -19.32 16.83
CA ALA A 105 15.91 -20.32 16.30
C ALA A 105 16.24 -21.41 17.34
N PHE A 106 16.13 -21.12 18.63
CA PHE A 106 16.34 -22.09 19.71
C PHE A 106 15.07 -22.86 20.11
N SER A 107 13.89 -22.25 20.02
CA SER A 107 12.62 -22.90 20.33
C SER A 107 11.45 -22.17 19.65
N GLN A 108 10.79 -22.84 18.73
CA GLN A 108 9.59 -22.35 18.05
C GLN A 108 8.30 -22.57 18.86
N VAL A 109 8.32 -23.47 19.83
CA VAL A 109 7.13 -23.89 20.59
C VAL A 109 6.86 -22.99 21.80
N HIS A 110 7.86 -22.24 22.25
CA HIS A 110 7.74 -21.41 23.46
C HIS A 110 7.48 -19.95 23.12
N ARG A 111 6.67 -19.28 23.98
CA ARG A 111 6.42 -17.85 23.90
C ARG A 111 7.66 -17.07 24.31
N HIS A 112 8.19 -16.29 23.37
CA HIS A 112 9.26 -15.35 23.61
C HIS A 112 8.73 -13.94 23.62
N ILE A 113 8.77 -13.27 24.77
CA ILE A 113 8.41 -11.85 24.89
C ILE A 113 9.69 -11.07 25.20
N LYS A 114 9.89 -9.98 24.50
CA LYS A 114 10.99 -9.05 24.72
C LYS A 114 10.47 -7.63 24.77
N MET A 115 10.91 -6.86 25.75
CA MET A 115 10.52 -5.48 25.91
C MET A 115 11.74 -4.57 25.98
N ARG A 116 11.59 -3.38 25.41
CA ARG A 116 12.58 -2.30 25.44
C ARG A 116 11.92 -0.98 25.76
N TRP A 117 12.66 -0.09 26.43
CA TRP A 117 12.20 1.19 26.88
C TRP A 117 13.13 2.31 26.43
N ILE A 118 12.56 3.39 25.90
CA ILE A 118 13.30 4.59 25.50
C ILE A 118 12.72 5.81 26.21
N PRO A 119 13.46 6.45 27.15
CA PRO A 119 13.06 7.74 27.67
C PRO A 119 13.11 8.79 26.57
N ALA A 120 12.05 9.57 26.45
CA ALA A 120 11.92 10.62 25.47
C ALA A 120 11.20 11.85 26.01
N LYS A 121 11.14 12.89 25.20
CA LYS A 121 10.30 14.07 25.45
C LYS A 121 9.46 14.34 24.22
N LEU A 122 8.21 14.68 24.42
CA LEU A 122 7.35 15.27 23.41
C LEU A 122 7.49 16.79 23.46
N PHE A 123 7.65 17.40 22.31
CA PHE A 123 7.80 18.84 22.18
C PHE A 123 6.53 19.45 21.57
N PHE A 124 6.00 20.45 22.24
CA PHE A 124 4.87 21.26 21.78
C PHE A 124 5.34 22.71 21.66
N PRO A 125 4.65 23.59 20.91
CA PRO A 125 5.12 24.96 20.66
C PRO A 125 5.55 25.77 21.90
N PHE A 126 4.96 25.45 23.07
CA PHE A 126 5.25 26.20 24.32
C PHE A 126 5.59 25.31 25.53
N SER A 127 5.73 24.01 25.33
CA SER A 127 6.01 23.08 26.44
C SER A 127 6.68 21.79 25.96
N SER A 128 7.31 21.08 26.89
CA SER A 128 7.77 19.72 26.63
C SER A 128 7.29 18.78 27.73
N LYS A 129 6.95 17.54 27.37
CA LYS A 129 6.51 16.51 28.31
C LYS A 129 7.46 15.31 28.24
N PRO A 130 7.93 14.79 29.41
CA PRO A 130 8.67 13.54 29.42
C PRO A 130 7.73 12.36 29.19
N VAL A 131 8.16 11.43 28.35
CA VAL A 131 7.45 10.19 28.03
C VAL A 131 8.40 9.00 28.08
N LEU A 132 7.85 7.80 28.18
CA LEU A 132 8.59 6.55 28.06
C LEU A 132 8.04 5.75 26.88
N GLY A 133 8.84 5.63 25.83
CA GLY A 133 8.55 4.80 24.67
C GLY A 133 8.74 3.32 25.01
N CYS A 134 7.72 2.53 24.75
CA CYS A 134 7.65 1.10 25.09
C CYS A 134 7.61 0.28 23.80
N PHE A 135 8.55 -0.64 23.66
CA PHE A 135 8.58 -1.62 22.58
C PHE A 135 8.29 -2.99 23.17
N VAL A 136 7.31 -3.66 22.62
CA VAL A 136 6.91 -5.01 23.00
C VAL A 136 6.93 -5.89 21.75
N GLY A 137 7.76 -6.91 21.76
CA GLY A 137 7.80 -7.88 20.69
C GLY A 137 7.61 -9.29 21.23
N PHE A 138 6.87 -10.11 20.49
CA PHE A 138 6.65 -11.52 20.80
C PHE A 138 6.41 -12.34 19.53
N ASN A 139 6.61 -13.67 19.66
CA ASN A 139 6.24 -14.60 18.60
C ASN A 139 4.77 -15.03 18.76
N THR A 140 4.10 -15.22 17.64
CA THR A 140 2.79 -15.88 17.59
C THR A 140 2.98 -17.39 17.72
N ILE A 141 2.18 -18.03 18.57
CA ILE A 141 2.13 -19.49 18.71
C ILE A 141 0.89 -20.03 17.98
N ASP A 142 -0.14 -19.21 17.88
CA ASP A 142 -1.39 -19.51 17.17
C ASP A 142 -1.74 -18.37 16.21
N ARG A 143 -2.26 -18.68 15.02
CA ARG A 143 -2.68 -17.69 14.02
C ARG A 143 -3.82 -16.78 14.49
N TYR A 144 -4.58 -17.25 15.47
CA TYR A 144 -5.75 -16.54 16.00
C TYR A 144 -5.43 -15.69 17.23
N GLU A 145 -4.16 -15.45 17.53
CA GLU A 145 -3.75 -14.57 18.62
C GLU A 145 -4.00 -13.12 18.28
N LEU A 146 -4.85 -12.48 19.08
CA LEU A 146 -5.10 -11.06 19.03
C LEU A 146 -4.36 -10.35 20.18
N PHE A 147 -3.71 -9.27 19.81
CA PHE A 147 -3.15 -8.30 20.74
C PHE A 147 -3.14 -6.95 20.04
N ASP A 148 -3.86 -6.00 20.56
CA ASP A 148 -4.07 -4.68 19.98
C ASP A 148 -3.89 -3.56 21.02
N GLU A 149 -4.21 -2.32 20.64
CA GLU A 149 -4.12 -1.15 21.52
C GLU A 149 -5.03 -1.28 22.76
N GLU A 150 -6.19 -1.89 22.62
CA GLU A 150 -7.14 -2.10 23.70
C GLU A 150 -6.57 -3.04 24.78
N ASN A 151 -5.92 -4.12 24.36
CA ASN A 151 -5.26 -5.07 25.28
C ASN A 151 -4.13 -4.40 26.07
N VAL A 152 -3.34 -3.52 25.41
CA VAL A 152 -2.28 -2.75 26.06
C VAL A 152 -2.87 -1.73 27.04
N THR A 153 -3.91 -1.03 26.61
CA THR A 153 -4.61 -0.03 27.43
C THR A 153 -5.19 -0.66 28.68
N LEU A 154 -5.89 -1.77 28.54
CA LEU A 154 -6.46 -2.53 29.66
C LEU A 154 -5.37 -3.05 30.61
N ALA A 155 -4.24 -3.53 30.09
CA ALA A 155 -3.13 -4.01 30.92
C ALA A 155 -2.47 -2.88 31.71
N LEU A 156 -2.45 -1.66 31.17
CA LEU A 156 -1.87 -0.50 31.83
C LEU A 156 -2.85 0.18 32.80
N GLU A 157 -4.08 0.46 32.39
CA GLU A 157 -5.05 1.21 33.19
C GLU A 157 -5.49 0.49 34.46
N LYS A 158 -5.65 -0.83 34.41
CA LYS A 158 -6.04 -1.62 35.60
C LYS A 158 -4.97 -1.74 36.67
N HIS A 159 -3.72 -1.57 36.33
CA HIS A 159 -2.59 -1.90 37.19
C HIS A 159 -1.66 -0.73 37.52
N PHE A 160 -1.77 0.38 36.77
CA PHE A 160 -0.91 1.55 36.89
C PHE A 160 -1.75 2.83 36.86
N LEU A 161 -2.45 3.09 37.95
CA LEU A 161 -3.36 4.24 38.11
C LEU A 161 -2.69 5.62 37.90
N ASP A 162 -1.35 5.67 38.05
CA ASP A 162 -0.55 6.90 37.94
C ASP A 162 -0.02 7.16 36.51
N PHE A 163 -0.30 6.28 35.56
CA PHE A 163 0.17 6.39 34.18
C PHE A 163 -1.00 6.43 33.22
N LYS A 164 -0.74 6.97 32.03
CA LYS A 164 -1.66 6.89 30.90
C LYS A 164 -0.88 6.72 29.59
N ILE A 165 -1.53 6.10 28.61
CA ILE A 165 -0.99 6.01 27.25
C ILE A 165 -1.08 7.38 26.59
N VAL A 166 -0.02 7.78 25.92
CA VAL A 166 -0.02 8.99 25.08
C VAL A 166 -0.91 8.73 23.88
N LYS A 167 -1.92 9.56 23.71
CA LYS A 167 -2.90 9.43 22.63
C LYS A 167 -2.19 9.41 21.27
N GLU A 168 -2.63 8.50 20.38
CA GLU A 168 -2.08 8.32 19.02
C GLU A 168 -0.60 7.89 18.98
N SER A 169 -0.06 7.32 20.05
CA SER A 169 1.33 6.82 20.08
C SER A 169 1.46 5.34 19.71
N PHE A 170 0.37 4.61 19.70
CA PHE A 170 0.37 3.17 19.42
C PHE A 170 0.50 2.89 17.93
N TYR A 171 1.42 1.99 17.56
CA TYR A 171 1.43 1.39 16.24
C TYR A 171 1.97 -0.05 16.27
N ALA A 172 1.46 -0.88 15.37
CA ALA A 172 1.93 -2.23 15.15
C ALA A 172 2.98 -2.22 14.03
N HIS A 173 4.16 -2.76 14.32
CA HIS A 173 5.23 -2.86 13.33
C HIS A 173 5.01 -4.06 12.42
N ALA A 174 5.01 -3.83 11.11
CA ALA A 174 4.91 -4.90 10.12
C ALA A 174 6.25 -5.63 9.98
N SER A 175 6.43 -6.71 10.74
CA SER A 175 7.58 -7.59 10.57
C SER A 175 7.49 -8.36 9.25
N GLN A 176 8.63 -8.56 8.56
CA GLN A 176 8.71 -9.45 7.40
C GLN A 176 8.50 -10.94 7.77
N HIS A 177 8.58 -11.27 9.06
CA HIS A 177 8.34 -12.60 9.59
C HIS A 177 6.91 -12.69 10.14
N LYS A 178 6.09 -13.53 9.53
CA LYS A 178 4.67 -13.70 9.88
C LYS A 178 4.44 -14.10 11.33
N ASP A 179 5.41 -14.76 11.94
CA ASP A 179 5.33 -15.27 13.31
C ASP A 179 5.82 -14.27 14.37
N LEU A 180 6.14 -13.04 13.97
CA LEU A 180 6.59 -11.99 14.89
C LEU A 180 5.63 -10.82 14.87
N LYS A 181 5.20 -10.40 16.07
CA LYS A 181 4.47 -9.15 16.28
C LYS A 181 5.30 -8.22 17.17
N ILE A 182 5.44 -6.97 16.75
CA ILE A 182 6.15 -5.94 17.50
C ILE A 182 5.25 -4.70 17.56
N PHE A 183 5.06 -4.18 18.76
CA PHE A 183 4.24 -3.01 19.02
C PHE A 183 5.06 -1.91 19.69
N TYR A 184 4.72 -0.69 19.37
CA TYR A 184 5.24 0.50 20.02
C TYR A 184 4.11 1.35 20.57
N PHE A 185 4.29 1.90 21.77
CA PHE A 185 3.42 2.89 22.37
C PHE A 185 4.21 3.72 23.39
N GLU A 186 3.66 4.86 23.80
CA GLU A 186 4.28 5.73 24.79
C GLU A 186 3.39 5.90 26.01
N ILE A 187 4.00 5.96 27.17
CA ILE A 187 3.33 6.23 28.43
C ILE A 187 3.87 7.51 29.06
N GLU A 188 2.99 8.25 29.72
CA GLU A 188 3.32 9.41 30.53
C GLU A 188 2.78 9.27 31.94
N LYS A 189 3.46 9.88 32.93
CA LYS A 189 2.93 9.96 34.26
C LYS A 189 1.87 11.05 34.38
N LYS A 190 0.85 10.83 35.20
CA LYS A 190 -0.22 11.81 35.45
C LYS A 190 0.29 13.10 36.09
N ASP A 191 1.35 13.02 36.90
CA ASP A 191 2.03 14.14 37.53
C ASP A 191 2.98 14.91 36.60
N GLY A 192 3.17 14.44 35.37
CA GLY A 192 4.03 15.07 34.38
C GLY A 192 5.54 14.92 34.62
N THR A 193 5.97 14.12 35.60
CA THR A 193 7.40 13.90 35.92
C THR A 193 8.01 12.81 35.05
N ALA A 194 9.36 12.82 34.92
CA ALA A 194 10.09 11.81 34.17
C ALA A 194 10.19 10.48 34.98
N PHE A 195 10.23 9.36 34.24
CA PHE A 195 10.41 8.04 34.85
C PHE A 195 11.84 7.86 35.38
N SER A 196 11.99 7.55 36.64
CA SER A 196 13.27 7.19 37.26
C SER A 196 13.77 5.80 36.81
N LEU A 197 15.04 5.51 37.00
CA LEU A 197 15.64 4.22 36.69
C LEU A 197 14.99 3.05 37.45
N VAL A 198 14.63 3.30 38.72
CA VAL A 198 13.99 2.30 39.60
C VAL A 198 12.59 1.97 39.10
N GLU A 199 11.79 3.00 38.77
CA GLU A 199 10.44 2.82 38.23
C GLU A 199 10.45 2.10 36.91
N ARG A 200 11.39 2.42 36.01
CA ARG A 200 11.53 1.73 34.70
C ARG A 200 11.84 0.24 34.85
N LYS A 201 12.67 -0.14 35.83
CA LYS A 201 13.00 -1.55 36.14
C LYS A 201 11.78 -2.28 36.70
N ALA A 202 11.08 -1.65 37.64
CA ALA A 202 9.88 -2.22 38.21
C ALA A 202 8.75 -2.39 37.19
N LEU A 203 8.53 -1.39 36.35
CA LEU A 203 7.57 -1.43 35.23
C LEU A 203 7.89 -2.57 34.25
N LYS A 204 9.16 -2.75 33.87
CA LYS A 204 9.56 -3.80 32.95
C LYS A 204 9.17 -5.19 33.46
N ALA A 205 9.51 -5.50 34.70
CA ALA A 205 9.26 -6.81 35.30
C ALA A 205 7.76 -7.13 35.43
N SER A 206 6.96 -6.14 35.89
CA SER A 206 5.52 -6.34 36.09
C SER A 206 4.71 -6.31 34.77
N LEU A 207 5.10 -5.49 33.80
CA LEU A 207 4.36 -5.36 32.55
C LEU A 207 4.62 -6.53 31.57
N GLU A 208 5.83 -7.12 31.59
CA GLU A 208 6.15 -8.30 30.79
C GLU A 208 5.21 -9.47 31.14
N GLU A 209 5.00 -9.71 32.43
CA GLU A 209 4.07 -10.76 32.92
C GLU A 209 2.62 -10.44 32.56
N LYS A 210 2.20 -9.18 32.66
CA LYS A 210 0.82 -8.76 32.35
C LYS A 210 0.52 -8.84 30.86
N ILE A 211 1.44 -8.43 30.01
CA ILE A 211 1.28 -8.54 28.54
C ILE A 211 1.20 -10.00 28.13
N LYS A 212 2.03 -10.86 28.72
CA LYS A 212 1.95 -12.30 28.47
C LYS A 212 0.54 -12.85 28.74
N ASN A 213 -0.10 -12.36 29.79
CA ASN A 213 -1.46 -12.78 30.19
C ASN A 213 -2.57 -12.08 29.38
N SER A 214 -2.28 -11.01 28.66
CA SER A 214 -3.25 -10.25 27.86
C SER A 214 -3.32 -10.71 26.39
N ILE A 215 -2.40 -11.57 25.94
CA ILE A 215 -2.44 -12.13 24.60
C ILE A 215 -3.60 -13.16 24.56
N GLN A 216 -4.59 -12.90 23.72
CA GLN A 216 -5.81 -13.68 23.61
C GLN A 216 -5.79 -14.51 22.32
N ILE A 217 -6.38 -15.70 22.35
CA ILE A 217 -6.66 -16.49 21.15
C ILE A 217 -8.10 -16.21 20.75
N LEU A 218 -8.30 -15.69 19.57
CA LEU A 218 -9.62 -15.43 19.02
C LEU A 218 -10.40 -16.72 18.80
N SER A 219 -11.33 -17.02 19.71
CA SER A 219 -12.53 -17.76 19.35
C SER A 219 -13.65 -16.72 19.21
N PRO A 220 -14.26 -16.54 18.01
CA PRO A 220 -15.02 -15.34 17.67
C PRO A 220 -16.25 -15.04 18.54
N VAL A 221 -16.66 -15.93 19.43
CA VAL A 221 -17.94 -15.83 20.18
C VAL A 221 -17.76 -15.58 21.67
N ILE A 222 -16.54 -15.71 22.23
CA ILE A 222 -16.36 -15.82 23.69
C ILE A 222 -15.66 -14.61 24.32
N PHE A 223 -15.03 -13.75 23.52
CA PHE A 223 -14.08 -12.74 24.00
C PHE A 223 -14.52 -11.27 23.86
N THR A 224 -15.77 -11.00 23.51
CA THR A 224 -16.28 -9.64 23.59
C THR A 224 -16.61 -9.32 25.03
N ASN A 225 -15.98 -8.27 25.59
CA ASN A 225 -16.55 -7.55 26.71
C ASN A 225 -17.95 -7.10 26.27
N ALA A 226 -18.96 -7.89 26.62
CA ALA A 226 -20.31 -7.62 26.23
C ALA A 226 -20.71 -6.26 26.82
N ASN A 227 -21.00 -5.30 25.94
CA ASN A 227 -21.63 -4.05 26.35
C ASN A 227 -23.05 -4.39 26.89
N GLU A 228 -23.71 -3.46 27.56
CA GLU A 228 -25.04 -3.70 28.13
C GLU A 228 -26.06 -4.19 27.09
N GLU A 229 -25.93 -3.76 25.85
CA GLU A 229 -26.78 -4.18 24.73
C GLU A 229 -26.59 -5.65 24.36
N GLU A 230 -25.36 -6.13 24.35
CA GLU A 230 -25.03 -7.52 24.09
C GLU A 230 -25.52 -8.44 25.23
N ILE A 231 -25.34 -8.02 26.49
CA ILE A 231 -25.89 -8.74 27.64
C ILE A 231 -27.41 -8.87 27.53
N TYR A 232 -28.10 -7.77 27.17
CA TYR A 232 -29.55 -7.78 26.97
C TYR A 232 -29.99 -8.73 25.83
N LYS A 233 -29.27 -8.74 24.73
CA LYS A 233 -29.54 -9.68 23.61
C LYS A 233 -29.39 -11.14 24.06
N GLN A 234 -28.33 -11.46 24.81
CA GLN A 234 -28.15 -12.81 25.34
C GLN A 234 -29.28 -13.22 26.29
N ILE A 235 -29.69 -12.35 27.20
CA ILE A 235 -30.81 -12.62 28.12
C ILE A 235 -32.10 -12.90 27.34
N LEU A 236 -32.40 -12.12 26.30
CA LEU A 236 -33.60 -12.32 25.46
C LEU A 236 -33.53 -13.66 24.72
N VAL A 237 -32.38 -14.03 24.21
CA VAL A 237 -32.16 -15.33 23.54
C VAL A 237 -32.38 -16.48 24.53
N LEU A 238 -31.69 -16.48 25.66
CA LEU A 238 -31.80 -17.51 26.67
C LEU A 238 -33.24 -17.66 27.22
N SER A 239 -33.91 -16.55 27.46
CA SER A 239 -35.29 -16.56 27.98
C SER A 239 -36.30 -17.08 26.99
N ARG A 240 -36.10 -16.91 25.66
CA ARG A 240 -37.03 -17.45 24.65
C ARG A 240 -37.03 -18.95 24.55
N GLU A 241 -35.90 -19.59 24.89
CA GLU A 241 -35.75 -21.05 24.82
C GLU A 241 -36.29 -21.79 26.07
N ILE A 242 -36.67 -21.07 27.13
CA ILE A 242 -37.31 -21.67 28.32
C ILE A 242 -38.81 -21.60 28.10
N GLU A 243 -39.45 -22.73 27.80
CA GLU A 243 -40.85 -22.80 27.46
C GLU A 243 -41.73 -23.31 28.60
N SER A 244 -41.16 -24.09 29.53
CA SER A 244 -41.89 -24.70 30.65
C SER A 244 -41.13 -24.54 31.98
N ALA A 245 -41.86 -24.71 33.08
CA ALA A 245 -41.27 -24.63 34.44
C ALA A 245 -40.38 -25.82 34.78
N GLU A 246 -40.40 -26.87 33.96
CA GLU A 246 -39.54 -28.06 34.11
C GLU A 246 -38.24 -27.93 33.33
N ASP A 247 -38.08 -26.84 32.52
CA ASP A 247 -36.88 -26.63 31.77
C ASP A 247 -35.71 -26.26 32.68
N LEU A 248 -34.52 -26.79 32.33
CA LEU A 248 -33.28 -26.50 33.06
C LEU A 248 -32.93 -25.01 32.98
N PRO A 249 -32.27 -24.44 33.99
CA PRO A 249 -31.69 -23.11 33.89
C PRO A 249 -30.73 -23.00 32.71
N HIS A 250 -30.75 -21.89 32.01
CA HIS A 250 -29.82 -21.60 30.89
C HIS A 250 -28.72 -20.66 31.35
N ALA A 251 -27.49 -21.01 31.12
CA ALA A 251 -26.33 -20.16 31.45
C ALA A 251 -25.52 -19.81 30.22
N TYR A 252 -25.10 -18.55 30.17
CA TYR A 252 -24.08 -18.03 29.23
C TYR A 252 -22.86 -17.60 30.04
N ILE A 253 -21.69 -18.21 29.76
CA ILE A 253 -20.48 -18.05 30.58
C ILE A 253 -19.40 -17.44 29.71
N SER A 254 -19.00 -16.22 30.01
CA SER A 254 -17.96 -15.47 29.29
C SER A 254 -16.79 -15.10 30.21
N LEU A 255 -15.59 -15.05 29.65
CA LEU A 255 -14.45 -14.50 30.37
C LEU A 255 -14.64 -12.98 30.52
N ASP A 256 -14.64 -12.51 31.76
CA ASP A 256 -14.76 -11.08 32.07
C ASP A 256 -13.39 -10.45 32.25
N GLN A 257 -12.51 -11.10 33.00
CA GLN A 257 -11.21 -10.57 33.32
C GLN A 257 -10.24 -11.68 33.74
N HIS A 258 -8.95 -11.55 33.40
CA HIS A 258 -7.91 -12.35 34.05
C HIS A 258 -6.72 -11.49 34.43
N SER A 259 -6.10 -11.82 35.54
CA SER A 259 -4.94 -11.11 36.08
C SER A 259 -3.88 -12.12 36.54
N GLY A 260 -2.73 -11.63 36.97
CA GLY A 260 -1.69 -12.48 37.56
C GLY A 260 -2.13 -13.23 38.85
N LYS A 261 -3.27 -12.85 39.45
CA LYS A 261 -3.74 -13.41 40.71
C LYS A 261 -5.06 -14.17 40.59
N GLU A 262 -5.93 -13.78 39.64
CA GLU A 262 -7.29 -14.31 39.57
C GLU A 262 -7.83 -14.30 38.14
N ILE A 263 -8.82 -15.15 37.91
CA ILE A 263 -9.57 -15.27 36.65
C ILE A 263 -11.04 -15.02 36.98
N ALA A 264 -11.69 -14.10 36.27
CA ALA A 264 -13.09 -13.78 36.46
C ALA A 264 -13.93 -14.20 35.25
N PHE A 265 -14.97 -14.96 35.52
CA PHE A 265 -16.01 -15.30 34.53
C PHE A 265 -17.28 -14.53 34.86
N ARG A 266 -17.88 -13.88 33.84
CA ARG A 266 -19.23 -13.34 33.93
C ARG A 266 -20.21 -14.41 33.47
N VAL A 267 -21.24 -14.61 34.31
CA VAL A 267 -22.30 -15.57 34.08
C VAL A 267 -23.62 -14.82 33.95
N ILE A 268 -24.35 -15.12 32.89
CA ILE A 268 -25.75 -14.72 32.71
C ILE A 268 -26.55 -16.01 32.89
N LEU A 269 -27.30 -16.10 33.98
CA LEU A 269 -28.16 -17.25 34.31
C LEU A 269 -29.61 -16.80 34.15
N VAL A 270 -30.38 -17.58 33.36
CA VAL A 270 -31.82 -17.36 33.15
C VAL A 270 -32.54 -18.62 33.62
N TYR A 271 -33.51 -18.45 34.48
CA TYR A 271 -34.22 -19.54 35.15
C TYR A 271 -35.63 -19.15 35.55
N PHE A 272 -36.48 -20.12 35.82
CA PHE A 272 -37.75 -19.90 36.51
C PHE A 272 -37.49 -19.58 37.97
N ALA A 273 -38.03 -18.44 38.43
CA ALA A 273 -37.86 -18.02 39.83
C ALA A 273 -38.51 -19.06 40.75
N PRO A 274 -37.73 -19.64 41.68
CA PRO A 274 -38.27 -20.56 42.68
C PRO A 274 -39.18 -19.82 43.68
N HIS A 275 -40.14 -20.53 44.27
CA HIS A 275 -41.00 -19.97 45.31
C HIS A 275 -40.26 -19.44 46.58
N TYR A 276 -38.99 -19.77 46.72
CA TYR A 276 -38.08 -19.26 47.75
C TYR A 276 -36.79 -18.73 47.07
N GLN A 277 -36.39 -17.52 47.40
CA GLN A 277 -35.12 -16.93 46.94
C GLN A 277 -33.94 -17.77 47.49
N ILE A 278 -33.32 -18.57 46.63
CA ILE A 278 -32.05 -19.21 46.95
C ILE A 278 -30.96 -18.15 46.77
N SER A 279 -30.31 -17.80 47.88
CA SER A 279 -29.15 -16.92 47.82
C SER A 279 -27.97 -17.69 47.21
N LEU A 280 -27.72 -17.55 45.91
CA LEU A 280 -26.59 -18.19 45.21
C LEU A 280 -25.24 -17.86 45.88
N LYS A 281 -25.14 -16.78 46.66
CA LYS A 281 -23.91 -16.35 47.29
C LYS A 281 -23.28 -17.42 48.23
N ASN A 282 -24.07 -18.25 48.83
CA ASN A 282 -23.61 -19.29 49.77
C ASN A 282 -23.39 -20.66 49.08
N CYS A 283 -23.68 -20.78 47.82
CA CYS A 283 -23.58 -22.04 47.07
C CYS A 283 -22.21 -22.26 46.42
N PHE A 284 -21.41 -21.17 46.24
CA PHE A 284 -20.09 -21.26 45.65
C PHE A 284 -19.02 -21.35 46.75
N LEU A 285 -18.42 -22.53 46.89
CA LEU A 285 -17.44 -22.81 47.95
C LEU A 285 -15.99 -22.68 47.49
N ASP A 286 -15.73 -22.80 46.19
CA ASP A 286 -14.41 -22.89 45.60
C ASP A 286 -14.01 -21.63 44.79
N CYS A 287 -14.89 -20.61 44.78
CA CYS A 287 -14.63 -19.33 44.11
C CYS A 287 -15.31 -18.17 44.83
N THR A 288 -14.92 -16.95 44.52
CA THR A 288 -15.57 -15.75 45.04
C THR A 288 -16.73 -15.36 44.11
N PHE A 289 -17.93 -15.35 44.67
CA PHE A 289 -19.15 -14.92 44.00
C PHE A 289 -19.40 -13.42 44.19
N VAL A 290 -19.60 -12.69 43.10
CA VAL A 290 -19.93 -11.27 43.05
C VAL A 290 -21.22 -11.08 42.27
N SER A 291 -22.32 -10.79 42.92
CA SER A 291 -23.61 -10.50 42.27
C SER A 291 -23.59 -9.10 41.69
N GLU A 292 -24.04 -9.00 40.43
CA GLU A 292 -24.17 -7.71 39.75
C GLU A 292 -25.62 -7.25 39.66
N ARG A 293 -26.50 -8.00 39.04
CA ARG A 293 -27.91 -7.64 38.84
C ARG A 293 -28.82 -8.86 38.82
N VAL A 294 -30.06 -8.68 39.30
CA VAL A 294 -31.16 -9.65 39.14
C VAL A 294 -32.40 -8.88 38.70
N PHE A 295 -33.07 -9.36 37.65
CA PHE A 295 -34.30 -8.71 37.18
C PHE A 295 -35.23 -9.70 36.49
N PRO A 296 -36.57 -9.50 36.53
CA PRO A 296 -37.52 -10.30 35.82
C PRO A 296 -37.44 -10.00 34.30
N VAL A 297 -37.54 -11.03 33.48
CA VAL A 297 -37.45 -10.93 32.01
C VAL A 297 -38.83 -11.05 31.37
N ARG A 298 -39.57 -12.12 31.70
CA ARG A 298 -40.94 -12.38 31.22
C ARG A 298 -41.66 -13.35 32.16
N GLN A 299 -42.95 -13.54 31.91
CA GLN A 299 -43.75 -14.55 32.62
C GLN A 299 -44.22 -15.64 31.66
N VAL A 300 -44.21 -16.89 32.13
CA VAL A 300 -44.75 -18.08 31.46
C VAL A 300 -45.58 -18.80 32.51
N ASP A 301 -46.86 -19.09 32.18
CA ASP A 301 -47.82 -19.75 33.08
C ASP A 301 -47.93 -19.12 34.47
N ASN A 302 -47.95 -17.76 34.52
CA ASN A 302 -47.99 -16.98 35.77
C ASN A 302 -46.75 -17.11 36.66
N ARG A 303 -45.66 -17.69 36.17
CA ARG A 303 -44.38 -17.78 36.86
C ARG A 303 -43.35 -16.86 36.23
N PRO A 304 -42.62 -16.05 36.98
CA PRO A 304 -41.60 -15.17 36.42
C PRO A 304 -40.37 -15.97 36.02
N ILE A 305 -39.84 -15.64 34.82
CA ILE A 305 -38.48 -15.98 34.42
C ILE A 305 -37.59 -14.83 34.81
N GLU A 306 -36.53 -15.12 35.59
CA GLU A 306 -35.56 -14.16 36.03
C GLU A 306 -34.22 -14.37 35.33
N ALA A 307 -33.51 -13.27 35.12
CA ALA A 307 -32.11 -13.28 34.73
C ALA A 307 -31.24 -12.75 35.86
N GLN A 308 -30.21 -13.50 36.21
CA GLN A 308 -29.21 -13.12 37.18
C GLN A 308 -27.86 -12.99 36.51
N ILE A 309 -27.20 -11.84 36.66
CA ILE A 309 -25.85 -11.57 36.18
C ILE A 309 -24.93 -11.54 37.39
N PHE A 310 -23.86 -12.31 37.36
CA PHE A 310 -22.87 -12.38 38.41
C PHE A 310 -21.49 -12.73 37.85
N ARG A 311 -20.46 -12.52 38.68
CA ARG A 311 -19.09 -12.92 38.36
C ARG A 311 -18.62 -13.99 39.34
N LEU A 312 -17.87 -14.95 38.80
CA LEU A 312 -17.14 -15.95 39.57
C LEU A 312 -15.64 -15.66 39.42
N LEU A 313 -14.96 -15.43 40.54
CA LEU A 313 -13.54 -15.16 40.58
C LEU A 313 -12.81 -16.37 41.13
N PHE A 314 -11.91 -16.94 40.32
CA PHE A 314 -11.06 -18.07 40.67
C PHE A 314 -9.63 -17.59 40.93
N PRO A 315 -8.93 -18.10 41.96
CA PRO A 315 -7.50 -17.91 42.08
C PRO A 315 -6.80 -18.56 40.89
N ARG A 316 -5.73 -17.94 40.43
CA ARG A 316 -4.95 -18.47 39.31
C ARG A 316 -4.20 -19.73 39.73
N ASP A 317 -4.55 -20.86 39.14
CA ASP A 317 -3.94 -22.17 39.36
C ASP A 317 -3.06 -22.56 38.17
N PRO A 318 -1.90 -23.23 38.39
CA PRO A 318 -1.07 -23.76 37.31
C PRO A 318 -1.78 -24.70 36.35
N SER A 319 -2.84 -25.39 36.80
CA SER A 319 -3.66 -26.29 35.95
C SER A 319 -4.40 -25.56 34.83
N TYR A 320 -4.56 -24.23 34.89
CA TYR A 320 -5.18 -23.40 33.88
C TYR A 320 -4.15 -22.74 32.95
N LEU A 321 -2.88 -23.13 33.07
CA LEU A 321 -1.81 -22.57 32.25
C LEU A 321 -1.29 -23.62 31.26
N ARG A 322 -1.05 -23.16 30.05
CA ARG A 322 -0.34 -23.94 29.04
C ARG A 322 1.15 -24.00 29.35
N SER A 323 1.89 -24.85 28.65
CA SER A 323 3.35 -24.99 28.80
C SER A 323 4.13 -23.68 28.57
N ASP A 324 3.59 -22.75 27.81
CA ASP A 324 4.15 -21.41 27.58
C ASP A 324 3.76 -20.39 28.68
N GLY A 325 2.95 -20.81 29.66
CA GLY A 325 2.44 -20.01 30.77
C GLY A 325 1.33 -19.04 30.36
N SER A 326 0.75 -19.16 29.16
CA SER A 326 -0.49 -18.48 28.78
C SER A 326 -1.70 -19.20 29.41
N LEU A 327 -2.83 -18.46 29.56
CA LEU A 327 -4.04 -19.03 30.12
C LEU A 327 -4.64 -20.10 29.19
N ASP A 328 -4.86 -21.30 29.71
CA ASP A 328 -5.75 -22.28 29.11
C ASP A 328 -7.21 -21.96 29.47
N PHE A 329 -7.82 -21.20 28.60
CA PHE A 329 -9.19 -20.75 28.78
C PHE A 329 -10.19 -21.91 28.96
N TYR A 330 -9.98 -23.01 28.26
CA TYR A 330 -10.91 -24.14 28.33
C TYR A 330 -10.85 -24.81 29.68
N SER A 331 -9.68 -25.13 30.21
CA SER A 331 -9.52 -25.70 31.54
C SER A 331 -10.05 -24.75 32.61
N ALA A 332 -9.80 -23.46 32.49
CA ALA A 332 -10.35 -22.48 33.42
C ALA A 332 -11.90 -22.38 33.36
N ARG A 333 -12.46 -22.45 32.13
CA ARG A 333 -13.90 -22.42 31.95
C ARG A 333 -14.59 -23.68 32.43
N GLU A 334 -14.01 -24.87 32.25
CA GLU A 334 -14.54 -26.15 32.79
C GLU A 334 -14.70 -26.07 34.32
N LYS A 335 -13.73 -25.40 34.98
CA LYS A 335 -13.83 -25.18 36.42
C LYS A 335 -15.00 -24.27 36.78
N ALA A 336 -15.24 -23.20 36.00
CA ALA A 336 -16.39 -22.33 36.20
C ALA A 336 -17.72 -23.09 35.99
N VAL A 337 -17.80 -23.95 34.96
CA VAL A 337 -18.97 -24.83 34.70
C VAL A 337 -19.20 -25.77 35.85
N ALA A 338 -18.16 -26.46 36.33
CA ALA A 338 -18.24 -27.37 37.46
C ALA A 338 -18.71 -26.68 38.75
N SER A 339 -18.23 -25.45 39.00
CA SER A 339 -18.67 -24.66 40.18
C SER A 339 -20.14 -24.27 40.07
N ILE A 340 -20.61 -23.86 38.89
CA ILE A 340 -22.01 -23.52 38.65
C ILE A 340 -22.86 -24.79 38.82
N GLN A 341 -22.45 -25.94 38.27
CA GLN A 341 -23.16 -27.19 38.39
C GLN A 341 -23.27 -27.68 39.84
N SER A 342 -22.21 -27.50 40.64
CA SER A 342 -22.22 -27.80 42.06
C SER A 342 -23.18 -26.90 42.85
N ALA A 343 -23.34 -25.64 42.41
CA ALA A 343 -24.16 -24.64 43.12
C ALA A 343 -25.66 -24.73 42.77
N ILE A 344 -26.03 -25.01 41.51
CA ILE A 344 -27.42 -24.97 41.04
C ILE A 344 -27.95 -26.30 40.49
N GLY A 345 -27.12 -27.34 40.44
CA GLY A 345 -27.46 -28.60 39.79
C GLY A 345 -27.29 -28.60 38.26
N GLU A 346 -28.06 -29.41 37.57
CA GLU A 346 -28.02 -29.44 36.10
C GLU A 346 -28.52 -28.15 35.50
N PHE A 347 -27.80 -27.64 34.53
CA PHE A 347 -28.16 -26.47 33.78
C PHE A 347 -27.72 -26.64 32.32
N ARG A 348 -28.29 -25.85 31.42
CA ARG A 348 -27.90 -25.82 30.02
C ARG A 348 -26.80 -24.76 29.83
N ASP A 349 -25.56 -25.22 29.61
CA ASP A 349 -24.44 -24.37 29.23
C ASP A 349 -24.57 -23.96 27.76
N TYR A 350 -25.12 -22.78 27.50
CA TYR A 350 -25.55 -22.36 26.17
C TYR A 350 -24.38 -22.21 25.22
N ASN A 351 -23.31 -21.51 25.62
CA ASN A 351 -22.15 -21.33 24.78
C ASN A 351 -21.08 -22.43 24.94
N GLY A 352 -21.05 -23.15 26.07
CA GLY A 352 -20.09 -24.22 26.31
C GLY A 352 -20.44 -25.50 25.57
N GLY A 353 -21.72 -25.84 25.50
CA GLY A 353 -22.18 -27.00 24.75
C GLY A 353 -21.86 -26.92 23.25
N ILE A 354 -21.94 -25.72 22.68
CA ILE A 354 -21.53 -25.44 21.29
C ILE A 354 -20.03 -25.70 21.11
N LEU A 355 -19.21 -25.23 22.03
CA LEU A 355 -17.73 -25.31 21.94
C LEU A 355 -17.24 -26.75 22.16
N LEU A 356 -17.74 -27.44 23.19
CA LEU A 356 -17.39 -28.84 23.44
C LEU A 356 -17.77 -29.72 22.24
N LYS A 357 -18.96 -29.50 21.69
CA LYS A 357 -19.41 -30.24 20.51
C LYS A 357 -18.56 -29.90 19.26
N GLN A 358 -18.12 -28.67 19.13
CA GLN A 358 -17.23 -28.26 18.04
C GLN A 358 -15.86 -28.94 18.18
N GLN A 359 -15.31 -29.03 19.40
CA GLN A 359 -14.03 -29.72 19.65
C GLN A 359 -14.11 -31.22 19.42
N GLU A 360 -15.19 -31.87 19.91
CA GLU A 360 -15.45 -33.29 19.64
C GLU A 360 -15.51 -33.54 18.13
N LEU A 361 -16.32 -32.75 17.43
CA LEU A 361 -16.50 -32.86 15.98
C LEU A 361 -15.17 -32.66 15.24
N PHE A 362 -14.38 -31.68 15.65
CA PHE A 362 -13.08 -31.44 15.06
C PHE A 362 -12.07 -32.57 15.35
N ARG A 363 -12.05 -33.09 16.56
CA ARG A 363 -11.20 -34.22 16.94
C ARG A 363 -11.52 -35.46 16.12
N GLU A 364 -12.82 -35.80 15.99
CA GLU A 364 -13.27 -36.92 15.15
C GLU A 364 -12.91 -36.71 13.69
N PHE A 365 -13.10 -35.48 13.18
CA PHE A 365 -12.74 -35.08 11.82
C PHE A 365 -11.24 -35.21 11.56
N LYS A 366 -10.39 -34.70 12.44
CA LYS A 366 -8.93 -34.78 12.33
C LYS A 366 -8.45 -36.24 12.37
N ASN A 367 -9.03 -37.08 13.20
CA ASN A 367 -8.67 -38.51 13.31
C ASN A 367 -8.97 -39.30 12.03
N LYS A 368 -9.92 -38.86 11.20
CA LYS A 368 -10.28 -39.51 9.93
C LYS A 368 -9.32 -39.18 8.79
N PHE A 369 -8.55 -38.10 8.91
CA PHE A 369 -7.65 -37.61 7.86
C PHE A 369 -6.21 -37.34 8.41
N PRO A 370 -5.54 -38.37 8.96
CA PRO A 370 -4.23 -38.21 9.60
C PRO A 370 -3.13 -37.83 8.62
N GLU A 371 -3.30 -38.15 7.33
CA GLU A 371 -2.34 -37.88 6.25
C GLU A 371 -2.46 -36.42 5.69
N VAL A 372 -3.49 -35.67 6.08
CA VAL A 372 -3.74 -34.32 5.56
C VAL A 372 -3.10 -33.31 6.47
N ASP A 373 -2.52 -32.26 5.85
CA ASP A 373 -1.95 -31.15 6.58
C ASP A 373 -2.95 -30.55 7.59
N SER A 374 -2.49 -30.41 8.82
CA SER A 374 -3.31 -29.85 9.92
C SER A 374 -3.78 -28.42 9.64
N GLU A 375 -3.03 -27.66 8.85
CA GLU A 375 -3.40 -26.30 8.46
C GLU A 375 -4.64 -26.29 7.57
N LEU A 376 -4.66 -27.14 6.55
CA LEU A 376 -5.81 -27.29 5.65
C LEU A 376 -7.05 -27.81 6.38
N LEU A 377 -6.89 -28.76 7.32
CA LEU A 377 -7.99 -29.25 8.15
C LEU A 377 -8.59 -28.14 9.02
N ASN A 378 -7.73 -27.31 9.63
CA ASN A 378 -8.17 -26.18 10.44
C ASN A 378 -8.91 -25.15 9.59
N GLU A 379 -8.33 -24.77 8.44
CA GLU A 379 -8.94 -23.80 7.54
C GLU A 379 -10.33 -24.29 7.08
N PHE A 380 -10.43 -25.53 6.62
CA PHE A 380 -11.69 -26.08 6.17
C PHE A 380 -12.75 -26.09 7.27
N PHE A 381 -12.39 -26.52 8.48
CA PHE A 381 -13.33 -26.65 9.58
C PHE A 381 -13.77 -25.31 10.14
N TYR A 382 -12.82 -24.38 10.38
CA TYR A 382 -13.15 -23.13 11.05
C TYR A 382 -13.83 -22.10 10.16
N THR A 383 -13.67 -22.18 8.84
CA THR A 383 -14.37 -21.32 7.89
C THR A 383 -15.83 -21.74 7.65
N LEU A 384 -16.26 -22.94 8.06
CA LEU A 384 -17.67 -23.36 7.94
C LEU A 384 -18.60 -22.48 8.78
N ALA A 385 -19.62 -21.92 8.14
CA ALA A 385 -20.58 -21.01 8.74
C ALA A 385 -22.02 -21.34 8.28
N PRO A 386 -23.05 -21.01 9.08
CA PRO A 386 -22.99 -20.41 10.42
C PRO A 386 -22.64 -21.44 11.52
N LEU A 387 -22.09 -20.93 12.63
CA LEU A 387 -21.57 -21.76 13.72
C LEU A 387 -22.63 -22.68 14.35
N GLU A 388 -23.82 -22.14 14.57
CA GLU A 388 -24.95 -22.88 15.21
C GLU A 388 -25.36 -24.08 14.36
N LYS A 389 -25.23 -23.99 13.05
CA LYS A 389 -25.53 -25.10 12.12
C LYS A 389 -24.35 -26.07 11.98
N LYS A 390 -23.11 -25.56 12.13
CA LYS A 390 -21.91 -26.42 12.09
C LYS A 390 -21.91 -27.43 13.23
N VAL A 391 -22.27 -27.04 14.44
CA VAL A 391 -22.24 -27.92 15.62
C VAL A 391 -23.28 -29.05 15.58
N ILE A 392 -24.33 -28.93 14.78
CA ILE A 392 -25.32 -30.01 14.57
C ILE A 392 -24.92 -30.98 13.46
N LEU A 393 -23.81 -30.69 12.74
CA LEU A 393 -23.28 -31.62 11.74
C LEU A 393 -22.86 -32.95 12.40
N ARG A 394 -23.18 -34.04 11.74
CA ARG A 394 -22.60 -35.32 12.08
C ARG A 394 -21.18 -35.40 11.54
N SER A 395 -20.28 -36.03 12.30
CA SER A 395 -18.89 -36.22 11.87
C SER A 395 -18.78 -36.89 10.48
N SER A 396 -19.66 -37.89 10.21
CA SER A 396 -19.73 -38.55 8.90
C SER A 396 -20.06 -37.58 7.75
N VAL A 397 -20.98 -36.63 7.97
CA VAL A 397 -21.38 -35.64 6.99
C VAL A 397 -20.21 -34.66 6.72
N LEU A 398 -19.55 -34.17 7.77
CA LEU A 398 -18.37 -33.34 7.68
C LEU A 398 -17.22 -34.00 6.92
N CYS A 399 -16.95 -35.29 7.25
CA CYS A 399 -15.92 -36.07 6.57
C CYS A 399 -16.23 -36.27 5.08
N THR A 400 -17.51 -36.52 4.73
CA THR A 400 -17.93 -36.66 3.33
C THR A 400 -17.80 -35.31 2.59
N LEU A 401 -18.17 -34.20 3.22
CA LEU A 401 -18.00 -32.88 2.61
C LEU A 401 -16.53 -32.58 2.34
N PHE A 402 -15.65 -32.91 3.28
CA PHE A 402 -14.21 -32.71 3.10
C PHE A 402 -13.63 -33.65 2.03
N ALA A 403 -14.12 -34.87 1.95
CA ALA A 403 -13.73 -35.79 0.89
C ALA A 403 -14.13 -35.25 -0.50
N ASN A 404 -15.33 -34.68 -0.65
CA ASN A 404 -15.77 -34.01 -1.85
C ASN A 404 -14.83 -32.82 -2.22
N PHE A 405 -14.41 -32.04 -1.22
CA PHE A 405 -13.45 -30.97 -1.42
C PHE A 405 -12.10 -31.49 -1.91
N LEU A 406 -11.56 -32.56 -1.29
CA LEU A 406 -10.30 -33.16 -1.69
C LEU A 406 -10.36 -33.79 -3.10
N GLU A 407 -11.48 -34.39 -3.45
CA GLU A 407 -11.73 -34.93 -4.79
C GLU A 407 -11.77 -33.81 -5.81
N ASN A 408 -12.50 -32.76 -5.52
CA ASN A 408 -12.64 -31.60 -6.39
C ASN A 408 -11.28 -30.89 -6.59
N ARG A 409 -10.46 -30.80 -5.52
CA ARG A 409 -9.11 -30.23 -5.56
C ARG A 409 -8.14 -31.00 -6.47
N LYS A 410 -8.35 -32.30 -6.68
CA LYS A 410 -7.55 -33.12 -7.61
C LYS A 410 -7.95 -32.92 -9.07
N THR A 411 -9.11 -32.34 -9.32
CA THR A 411 -9.65 -32.15 -10.66
C THR A 411 -9.00 -30.92 -11.29
N GLN A 412 -8.28 -31.09 -12.41
CA GLN A 412 -7.78 -29.97 -13.17
C GLN A 412 -8.90 -29.37 -14.03
N LEU A 413 -9.10 -28.06 -13.94
CA LEU A 413 -10.11 -27.32 -14.73
C LEU A 413 -9.63 -27.11 -16.19
N ASN A 414 -9.42 -28.20 -16.92
CA ASN A 414 -9.03 -28.15 -18.33
C ASN A 414 -10.24 -27.65 -19.17
N ASN A 415 -10.23 -26.35 -19.56
CA ASN A 415 -11.26 -25.68 -20.36
C ASN A 415 -12.65 -25.55 -19.70
N SER A 416 -12.87 -26.01 -18.48
CA SER A 416 -14.11 -25.76 -17.73
C SER A 416 -13.89 -24.63 -16.71
N PRO A 417 -14.81 -23.67 -16.57
CA PRO A 417 -14.68 -22.59 -15.60
C PRO A 417 -14.94 -23.04 -14.16
N TYR A 418 -15.55 -24.20 -13.98
CA TYR A 418 -15.82 -24.78 -12.68
C TYR A 418 -15.85 -26.30 -12.73
N SER A 419 -15.63 -26.95 -11.62
CA SER A 419 -15.87 -28.36 -11.37
C SER A 419 -16.84 -28.54 -10.22
N PHE A 420 -17.57 -29.64 -10.20
CA PHE A 420 -18.65 -29.86 -9.25
C PHE A 420 -18.68 -31.31 -8.79
N VAL A 421 -18.55 -31.52 -7.50
CA VAL A 421 -18.67 -32.86 -6.85
C VAL A 421 -19.80 -32.81 -5.84
N ALA A 422 -20.72 -33.78 -5.89
CA ALA A 422 -21.84 -33.81 -4.97
C ALA A 422 -22.14 -35.21 -4.51
N HIS A 423 -22.51 -35.36 -3.24
CA HIS A 423 -22.96 -36.60 -2.63
C HIS A 423 -24.25 -36.42 -1.80
N TYR A 424 -25.09 -37.40 -1.83
CA TYR A 424 -26.25 -37.47 -0.94
C TYR A 424 -25.93 -38.37 0.28
N HIS A 425 -25.89 -37.73 1.45
CA HIS A 425 -25.66 -38.37 2.73
C HIS A 425 -26.93 -38.25 3.59
N LYS A 426 -27.85 -39.18 3.44
CA LYS A 426 -29.20 -39.12 4.02
C LYS A 426 -29.21 -38.61 5.47
N PRO A 427 -30.02 -37.60 5.79
CA PRO A 427 -31.01 -36.90 4.96
C PRO A 427 -30.44 -35.62 4.27
N ASP A 428 -29.15 -35.38 4.24
CA ASP A 428 -28.50 -34.14 3.84
C ASP A 428 -27.86 -34.27 2.45
N PHE A 429 -27.88 -33.18 1.67
CA PHE A 429 -27.24 -33.09 0.37
C PHE A 429 -25.96 -32.23 0.47
N LEU A 430 -24.84 -32.79 -0.01
CA LEU A 430 -23.51 -32.18 0.10
C LEU A 430 -22.93 -31.91 -1.27
N PHE A 431 -22.28 -30.79 -1.45
CA PHE A 431 -21.55 -30.52 -2.67
C PHE A 431 -20.31 -29.61 -2.45
N SER A 432 -19.35 -29.75 -3.36
CA SER A 432 -18.16 -28.92 -3.47
C SER A 432 -18.07 -28.38 -4.89
N ILE A 433 -17.81 -27.09 -5.04
CA ILE A 433 -17.60 -26.42 -6.33
C ILE A 433 -16.23 -25.80 -6.32
N GLN A 434 -15.44 -26.08 -7.33
CA GLN A 434 -14.17 -25.41 -7.61
C GLN A 434 -14.39 -24.41 -8.73
N VAL A 435 -13.91 -23.19 -8.56
CA VAL A 435 -13.94 -22.13 -9.58
C VAL A 435 -12.58 -21.47 -9.70
N ASN A 436 -12.26 -21.01 -10.88
CA ASN A 436 -10.97 -20.41 -11.19
C ASN A 436 -10.96 -18.87 -11.12
N HIS A 437 -12.05 -18.25 -10.66
CA HIS A 437 -12.15 -16.79 -10.64
C HIS A 437 -13.16 -16.28 -9.59
N SER A 438 -12.83 -15.16 -8.94
CA SER A 438 -13.63 -14.53 -7.88
C SER A 438 -15.05 -14.14 -8.31
N SER A 439 -15.29 -13.80 -9.58
CA SER A 439 -16.63 -13.47 -10.08
C SER A 439 -17.63 -14.65 -10.01
N TYR A 440 -17.15 -15.88 -10.11
CA TYR A 440 -17.98 -17.05 -9.90
C TYR A 440 -18.32 -17.26 -8.42
N ALA A 441 -17.38 -16.93 -7.53
CA ALA A 441 -17.63 -16.97 -6.10
C ALA A 441 -18.71 -15.94 -5.70
N GLU A 442 -18.69 -14.73 -6.28
CA GLU A 442 -19.75 -13.72 -6.10
C GLU A 442 -21.11 -14.23 -6.60
N THR A 443 -21.14 -14.89 -7.76
CA THR A 443 -22.38 -15.51 -8.31
C THR A 443 -22.91 -16.58 -7.37
N ILE A 444 -22.05 -17.49 -6.90
CA ILE A 444 -22.40 -18.53 -5.95
C ILE A 444 -22.97 -17.91 -4.66
N SER A 445 -22.28 -16.92 -4.10
CA SER A 445 -22.72 -16.22 -2.88
C SER A 445 -24.08 -15.58 -3.05
N SER A 446 -24.37 -14.95 -4.20
CA SER A 446 -25.65 -14.31 -4.46
C SER A 446 -26.82 -15.31 -4.57
N VAL A 447 -26.59 -16.45 -5.20
CA VAL A 447 -27.59 -17.54 -5.31
C VAL A 447 -27.87 -18.14 -3.94
N LEU A 448 -26.83 -18.39 -3.14
CA LEU A 448 -26.97 -18.93 -1.80
C LEU A 448 -27.70 -17.99 -0.86
N GLN A 449 -27.40 -16.68 -0.93
CA GLN A 449 -28.08 -15.70 -0.10
C GLN A 449 -29.58 -15.66 -0.37
N LYS A 450 -29.99 -15.83 -1.63
CA LYS A 450 -31.41 -15.94 -2.00
C LYS A 450 -32.06 -17.22 -1.43
N GLU A 451 -31.35 -18.35 -1.50
CA GLU A 451 -31.83 -19.61 -0.95
C GLU A 451 -31.92 -19.57 0.58
N MET A 452 -30.95 -18.95 1.26
CA MET A 452 -31.06 -18.72 2.72
C MET A 452 -32.26 -17.86 3.09
N GLN A 453 -32.60 -16.86 2.30
CA GLN A 453 -33.79 -16.02 2.49
C GLN A 453 -35.09 -16.84 2.27
N SER A 454 -35.06 -17.89 1.45
CA SER A 454 -36.21 -18.78 1.24
C SER A 454 -36.45 -19.79 2.41
N GLY A 455 -35.58 -19.78 3.42
CA GLY A 455 -35.66 -20.61 4.60
C GLY A 455 -34.89 -21.95 4.51
N GLN A 456 -34.13 -22.21 3.44
CA GLN A 456 -33.26 -23.38 3.33
C GLN A 456 -32.15 -23.32 4.38
N GLN A 457 -32.03 -24.35 5.19
CA GLN A 457 -30.97 -24.46 6.16
C GLN A 457 -29.71 -25.05 5.53
N MET A 458 -28.58 -24.35 5.69
CA MET A 458 -27.30 -24.79 5.13
C MET A 458 -26.11 -24.42 6.00
N VAL A 459 -24.98 -25.11 5.77
CA VAL A 459 -23.64 -24.77 6.28
C VAL A 459 -22.70 -24.76 5.10
N CYS A 460 -21.90 -23.71 4.98
CA CYS A 460 -20.97 -23.58 3.86
C CYS A 460 -19.69 -22.87 4.25
N ASN A 461 -18.65 -23.02 3.41
CA ASN A 461 -17.44 -22.24 3.49
C ASN A 461 -16.90 -21.92 2.10
N PHE A 462 -15.99 -20.93 2.06
CA PHE A 462 -15.12 -20.63 0.93
C PHE A 462 -13.66 -20.86 1.36
N ILE A 463 -12.89 -21.51 0.49
CA ILE A 463 -11.46 -21.72 0.67
C ILE A 463 -10.78 -21.18 -0.57
N GLU A 464 -9.93 -20.17 -0.41
CA GLU A 464 -9.17 -19.55 -1.50
C GLU A 464 -7.75 -20.07 -1.47
N THR A 465 -7.30 -20.62 -2.59
CA THR A 465 -5.90 -20.98 -2.85
C THR A 465 -5.26 -19.95 -3.77
N THR A 466 -3.99 -20.09 -4.11
CA THR A 466 -3.28 -19.17 -5.00
C THR A 466 -3.92 -19.02 -6.39
N HIS A 467 -4.68 -20.01 -6.85
CA HIS A 467 -5.22 -20.05 -8.22
C HIS A 467 -6.70 -20.41 -8.32
N GLU A 468 -7.33 -20.92 -7.26
CA GLU A 468 -8.66 -21.49 -7.29
C GLU A 468 -9.43 -21.16 -6.02
N ILE A 469 -10.75 -21.10 -6.14
CA ILE A 469 -11.67 -20.89 -5.02
C ILE A 469 -12.58 -22.11 -4.93
N PHE A 470 -12.65 -22.68 -3.74
CA PHE A 470 -13.53 -23.81 -3.43
C PHE A 470 -14.69 -23.34 -2.58
N PHE A 471 -15.87 -23.69 -2.99
CA PHE A 471 -17.08 -23.50 -2.23
C PHE A 471 -17.65 -24.86 -1.82
N ASN A 472 -17.84 -25.08 -0.51
CA ASN A 472 -18.35 -26.32 0.03
C ASN A 472 -19.63 -26.07 0.81
N CYS A 473 -20.65 -26.90 0.62
CA CYS A 473 -21.97 -26.69 1.21
C CYS A 473 -22.65 -27.97 1.60
N VAL A 474 -23.35 -27.94 2.75
CA VAL A 474 -24.32 -28.95 3.21
C VAL A 474 -25.71 -28.31 3.22
N LEU A 475 -26.65 -28.88 2.50
CA LEU A 475 -28.08 -28.58 2.57
C LEU A 475 -28.76 -29.56 3.49
N PHE A 476 -29.26 -29.09 4.62
CA PHE A 476 -29.92 -29.96 5.62
C PHE A 476 -31.29 -30.42 5.14
N GLN A 477 -31.63 -31.69 5.50
CA GLN A 477 -32.93 -32.33 5.24
C GLN A 477 -33.37 -32.23 3.76
N THR A 478 -32.43 -32.29 2.84
CA THR A 478 -32.62 -32.08 1.41
C THR A 478 -32.15 -33.32 0.65
N ASP A 479 -33.03 -33.95 -0.05
CA ASP A 479 -32.71 -35.06 -0.96
C ASP A 479 -32.30 -34.50 -2.35
N ALA A 480 -31.77 -35.37 -3.21
CA ALA A 480 -31.34 -34.99 -4.55
C ALA A 480 -32.45 -34.36 -5.41
N LYS A 481 -33.74 -34.75 -5.19
CA LYS A 481 -34.87 -34.18 -5.94
C LYS A 481 -35.17 -32.76 -5.49
N LYS A 482 -35.10 -32.49 -4.18
CA LYS A 482 -35.27 -31.15 -3.62
C LYS A 482 -34.07 -30.26 -3.91
N ALA A 483 -32.87 -30.78 -3.98
CA ALA A 483 -31.69 -30.03 -4.36
C ALA A 483 -31.61 -29.67 -5.87
N ALA A 484 -32.28 -30.46 -6.72
CA ALA A 484 -32.19 -30.30 -8.18
C ALA A 484 -32.57 -28.90 -8.70
N PRO A 485 -33.68 -28.25 -8.26
CA PRO A 485 -34.04 -26.92 -8.71
C PRO A 485 -32.96 -25.88 -8.33
N PHE A 486 -32.45 -25.92 -7.11
CA PHE A 486 -31.39 -25.04 -6.66
C PHE A 486 -30.11 -25.25 -7.48
N LEU A 487 -29.71 -26.49 -7.70
CA LEU A 487 -28.51 -26.80 -8.50
C LEU A 487 -28.67 -26.37 -9.96
N GLN A 488 -29.89 -26.45 -10.48
CA GLN A 488 -30.19 -25.98 -11.83
C GLN A 488 -30.01 -24.45 -11.92
N VAL A 489 -30.60 -23.70 -10.98
CA VAL A 489 -30.42 -22.23 -10.90
C VAL A 489 -28.95 -21.88 -10.76
N LEU A 490 -28.21 -22.58 -9.89
CA LEU A 490 -26.80 -22.34 -9.71
C LEU A 490 -25.99 -22.61 -10.99
N ARG A 491 -26.27 -23.68 -11.69
CA ARG A 491 -25.65 -24.00 -13.00
C ARG A 491 -26.00 -22.97 -14.04
N GLU A 492 -27.24 -22.57 -14.17
CA GLU A 492 -27.67 -21.54 -15.12
C GLU A 492 -27.00 -20.21 -14.85
N GLU A 493 -26.90 -19.79 -13.61
CA GLU A 493 -26.22 -18.55 -13.25
C GLU A 493 -24.69 -18.63 -13.47
N LEU A 494 -24.06 -19.76 -13.18
CA LEU A 494 -22.66 -20.00 -13.52
C LEU A 494 -22.43 -19.98 -15.03
N HIS A 495 -23.31 -20.59 -15.83
CA HIS A 495 -23.26 -20.54 -17.30
C HIS A 495 -23.52 -19.13 -17.83
N ARG A 496 -24.47 -18.38 -17.28
CA ARG A 496 -24.68 -16.97 -17.63
C ARG A 496 -23.46 -16.14 -17.31
N SER A 497 -22.83 -16.37 -16.16
CA SER A 497 -21.58 -15.70 -15.79
C SER A 497 -20.45 -16.07 -16.75
N GLN A 498 -20.38 -17.32 -17.20
CA GLN A 498 -19.42 -17.75 -18.21
C GLN A 498 -19.66 -17.07 -19.56
N GLN A 499 -20.89 -17.06 -20.07
CA GLN A 499 -21.25 -16.38 -21.31
C GLN A 499 -21.01 -14.86 -21.22
N LYS A 500 -21.37 -14.26 -20.08
CA LYS A 500 -21.09 -12.85 -19.82
C LYS A 500 -19.59 -12.59 -19.78
N LYS A 501 -18.79 -13.47 -19.18
CA LYS A 501 -17.34 -13.37 -19.10
C LYS A 501 -16.66 -13.61 -20.45
N SER A 502 -17.14 -14.56 -21.28
CA SER A 502 -16.61 -14.77 -22.63
C SER A 502 -16.83 -13.57 -23.55
N ASN A 503 -17.81 -12.72 -23.22
CA ASN A 503 -18.10 -11.48 -23.94
C ASN A 503 -17.46 -10.24 -23.29
N LEU A 504 -16.90 -10.34 -22.07
CA LEU A 504 -16.24 -9.22 -21.41
C LEU A 504 -14.89 -8.92 -22.06
N GLN A 505 -14.69 -7.65 -22.35
CA GLN A 505 -13.43 -7.11 -22.84
C GLN A 505 -12.55 -6.77 -21.65
N ILE A 506 -11.72 -7.73 -21.19
CA ILE A 506 -10.83 -7.58 -20.03
C ILE A 506 -9.39 -7.43 -20.52
N LEU A 507 -8.75 -6.31 -20.20
CA LEU A 507 -7.34 -6.07 -20.47
C LEU A 507 -6.50 -6.33 -19.21
N ARG A 508 -5.55 -7.27 -19.29
CA ARG A 508 -4.66 -7.63 -18.17
C ARG A 508 -3.27 -7.07 -18.43
N ILE A 509 -2.81 -6.19 -17.54
CA ILE A 509 -1.54 -5.47 -17.67
C ILE A 509 -0.60 -5.87 -16.55
N GLY A 510 0.62 -6.22 -16.90
CA GLY A 510 1.69 -6.41 -15.95
C GLY A 510 2.49 -5.11 -15.72
N ALA A 511 2.74 -4.74 -14.47
CA ALA A 511 3.51 -3.56 -14.07
C ALA A 511 4.67 -3.95 -13.16
N GLU A 512 5.83 -3.30 -13.29
CA GLU A 512 6.96 -3.54 -12.37
C GLU A 512 6.72 -2.94 -10.99
N TYR A 513 6.03 -1.81 -10.94
CA TYR A 513 5.61 -1.19 -9.69
C TYR A 513 4.23 -0.55 -9.86
N LEU A 514 3.53 -0.42 -8.75
CA LEU A 514 2.26 0.31 -8.68
C LEU A 514 2.45 1.55 -7.82
N PRO A 515 1.79 2.67 -8.14
CA PRO A 515 1.88 3.88 -7.35
C PRO A 515 1.32 3.64 -5.94
N TYR A 516 1.97 4.26 -4.97
CA TYR A 516 1.52 4.23 -3.57
C TYR A 516 0.21 5.01 -3.38
N SER A 517 0.01 6.06 -4.16
CA SER A 517 -1.19 6.90 -4.11
C SER A 517 -1.79 7.05 -5.49
N LEU A 518 -3.10 7.02 -5.54
CA LEU A 518 -3.89 7.34 -6.73
C LEU A 518 -4.53 8.74 -6.63
N ASP A 519 -3.97 9.64 -5.82
CA ASP A 519 -4.36 11.06 -5.78
C ASP A 519 -3.85 11.77 -7.04
N PRO A 520 -4.73 12.33 -7.90
CA PRO A 520 -4.29 13.05 -9.10
C PRO A 520 -3.40 14.26 -8.79
N ARG A 521 -3.48 14.83 -7.58
CA ARG A 521 -2.70 16.00 -7.16
C ARG A 521 -1.23 15.69 -6.87
N ILE A 522 -0.88 14.42 -6.70
CA ILE A 522 0.51 13.98 -6.42
C ILE A 522 1.01 12.92 -7.42
N GLY A 523 0.17 12.46 -8.34
CA GLY A 523 0.48 11.43 -9.33
C GLY A 523 1.11 12.02 -10.60
N GLY A 524 2.31 12.60 -10.49
CA GLY A 524 3.00 13.22 -11.64
C GLY A 524 3.98 12.32 -12.39
N ASP A 525 4.25 11.10 -11.90
CA ASP A 525 5.09 10.14 -12.62
C ASP A 525 4.32 9.41 -13.73
N LEU A 526 5.05 8.80 -14.65
CA LEU A 526 4.49 8.18 -15.85
C LEU A 526 3.50 7.06 -15.54
N VAL A 527 3.80 6.19 -14.57
CA VAL A 527 2.95 5.04 -14.22
C VAL A 527 1.66 5.52 -13.55
N SER A 528 1.79 6.37 -12.53
CA SER A 528 0.66 6.99 -11.85
C SER A 528 -0.23 7.75 -12.83
N GLY A 529 0.37 8.56 -13.70
CA GLY A 529 -0.34 9.37 -14.68
C GLY A 529 -1.17 8.53 -15.66
N ASN A 530 -0.65 7.39 -16.12
CA ASN A 530 -1.39 6.52 -17.04
C ASN A 530 -2.52 5.75 -16.34
N ILE A 531 -2.36 5.38 -15.06
CA ILE A 531 -3.44 4.77 -14.26
C ILE A 531 -4.51 5.82 -13.91
N LEU A 532 -4.08 7.02 -13.51
CA LEU A 532 -5.00 8.09 -13.15
C LEU A 532 -5.90 8.52 -14.32
N ARG A 533 -5.41 8.47 -15.57
CA ARG A 533 -6.25 8.70 -16.76
C ARG A 533 -7.37 7.69 -16.97
N LEU A 534 -7.28 6.51 -16.37
CA LEU A 534 -8.38 5.56 -16.35
C LEU A 534 -9.46 5.95 -15.33
N LEU A 535 -9.06 6.65 -14.25
CA LEU A 535 -9.92 6.99 -13.12
C LEU A 535 -10.46 8.43 -13.17
N PHE A 536 -9.71 9.33 -13.80
CA PHE A 536 -10.08 10.75 -13.88
C PHE A 536 -10.10 11.26 -15.31
N GLU A 537 -10.95 12.22 -15.57
CA GLU A 537 -11.01 12.99 -16.81
C GLU A 537 -10.83 14.48 -16.49
N GLY A 538 -9.97 15.16 -17.26
CA GLY A 538 -9.72 16.59 -17.17
C GLY A 538 -10.59 17.44 -18.09
N LEU A 539 -10.21 18.70 -18.30
CA LEU A 539 -10.91 19.62 -19.19
C LEU A 539 -10.76 19.24 -20.66
N THR A 540 -9.55 18.83 -21.04
CA THR A 540 -9.17 18.40 -22.38
C THR A 540 -8.51 17.03 -22.35
N ARG A 541 -8.38 16.38 -23.50
CA ARG A 541 -7.67 15.11 -23.67
C ARG A 541 -7.12 15.00 -25.09
N PHE A 542 -6.28 13.99 -25.34
CA PHE A 542 -5.85 13.67 -26.71
C PHE A 542 -6.79 12.65 -27.34
N ASP A 543 -7.08 12.84 -28.64
CA ASP A 543 -7.81 11.87 -29.45
C ASP A 543 -6.92 10.67 -29.85
N GLN A 544 -7.44 9.74 -30.66
CA GLN A 544 -6.69 8.58 -31.15
C GLN A 544 -5.56 8.91 -32.14
N HIS A 545 -5.47 10.16 -32.61
CA HIS A 545 -4.47 10.63 -33.54
C HIS A 545 -3.44 11.56 -32.86
N GLY A 546 -3.57 11.75 -31.54
CA GLY A 546 -2.71 12.67 -30.79
C GLY A 546 -3.14 14.13 -30.84
N ASN A 547 -4.28 14.45 -31.45
CA ASN A 547 -4.78 15.83 -31.45
C ASN A 547 -5.52 16.16 -30.17
N LEU A 548 -5.40 17.41 -29.75
CA LEU A 548 -6.12 17.91 -28.58
C LEU A 548 -7.63 17.99 -28.87
N GLU A 549 -8.43 17.39 -28.00
CA GLU A 549 -9.89 17.49 -28.05
C GLU A 549 -10.49 17.90 -26.69
N ASN A 550 -11.69 18.47 -26.74
CA ASN A 550 -12.45 18.82 -25.52
C ASN A 550 -12.93 17.55 -24.80
N ALA A 551 -12.66 17.46 -23.50
CA ALA A 551 -13.12 16.38 -22.63
C ALA A 551 -14.28 16.86 -21.74
N LEU A 552 -14.05 17.19 -20.48
CA LEU A 552 -15.12 17.76 -19.64
C LEU A 552 -15.48 19.20 -20.03
N ALA A 553 -14.58 19.94 -20.67
CA ALA A 553 -14.96 21.18 -21.31
C ALA A 553 -15.82 20.88 -22.56
N GLN A 554 -17.04 21.41 -22.61
CA GLN A 554 -17.90 21.38 -23.78
C GLN A 554 -17.47 22.41 -24.81
N SER A 555 -17.13 23.61 -24.35
CA SER A 555 -16.55 24.68 -25.15
C SER A 555 -15.49 25.43 -24.33
N ILE A 556 -14.57 26.04 -25.04
CA ILE A 556 -13.47 26.83 -24.49
C ILE A 556 -13.43 28.16 -25.24
N ASP A 557 -13.68 29.26 -24.52
CA ASP A 557 -13.58 30.61 -25.04
C ASP A 557 -12.25 31.21 -24.54
N ILE A 558 -11.44 31.72 -25.49
CA ILE A 558 -10.12 32.30 -25.21
C ILE A 558 -10.11 33.73 -25.67
N THR A 559 -9.67 34.66 -24.84
CA THR A 559 -9.49 36.06 -25.24
C THR A 559 -8.39 36.22 -26.26
N SER A 560 -8.47 37.26 -27.08
CA SER A 560 -7.54 37.52 -28.18
C SER A 560 -6.08 37.68 -27.76
N ASP A 561 -5.84 38.06 -26.49
CA ASP A 561 -4.51 38.14 -25.91
C ASP A 561 -3.99 36.80 -25.35
N GLY A 562 -4.78 35.70 -25.47
CA GLY A 562 -4.41 34.35 -25.03
C GLY A 562 -4.25 34.17 -23.54
N LYS A 563 -4.77 35.11 -22.72
CA LYS A 563 -4.59 35.04 -21.26
C LYS A 563 -5.80 34.57 -20.46
N LEU A 564 -6.98 34.79 -20.97
CA LEU A 564 -8.19 34.46 -20.23
C LEU A 564 -8.94 33.35 -20.93
N TYR A 565 -9.18 32.26 -20.20
CA TYR A 565 -9.88 31.05 -20.64
C TYR A 565 -11.19 30.91 -19.87
N HIS A 566 -12.29 30.69 -20.59
CA HIS A 566 -13.56 30.30 -20.03
C HIS A 566 -13.92 28.90 -20.49
N PHE A 567 -13.88 27.94 -19.58
CA PHE A 567 -14.25 26.57 -19.83
C PHE A 567 -15.72 26.36 -19.43
N LYS A 568 -16.56 26.01 -20.38
CA LYS A 568 -17.94 25.57 -20.13
C LYS A 568 -17.96 24.07 -20.01
N LEU A 569 -18.33 23.55 -18.83
CA LEU A 569 -18.35 22.12 -18.56
C LEU A 569 -19.61 21.47 -19.11
N ARG A 570 -19.45 20.28 -19.69
CA ARG A 570 -20.58 19.39 -19.99
C ARG A 570 -21.16 18.77 -18.71
N SER A 571 -22.35 18.22 -18.80
CA SER A 571 -22.91 17.43 -17.71
C SER A 571 -22.10 16.15 -17.54
N SER A 572 -21.51 15.97 -16.38
CA SER A 572 -20.74 14.79 -15.99
C SER A 572 -20.92 14.50 -14.50
N PHE A 573 -20.65 13.28 -14.10
CA PHE A 573 -20.93 12.79 -12.76
C PHE A 573 -19.73 12.05 -12.18
N TRP A 574 -19.59 12.11 -10.87
CA TRP A 574 -18.75 11.21 -10.10
C TRP A 574 -19.35 9.80 -10.10
N ASN A 575 -18.58 8.81 -9.74
CA ASN A 575 -19.03 7.42 -9.69
C ASN A 575 -20.10 7.14 -8.61
N ASP A 576 -20.33 8.08 -7.68
CA ASP A 576 -21.44 8.05 -6.72
C ASP A 576 -22.74 8.68 -7.27
N GLY A 577 -22.71 9.19 -8.51
CA GLY A 577 -23.82 9.86 -9.17
C GLY A 577 -23.96 11.35 -8.87
N SER A 578 -23.13 11.94 -8.01
CA SER A 578 -23.10 13.38 -7.79
C SER A 578 -22.49 14.13 -8.98
N PRO A 579 -22.91 15.37 -9.28
CA PRO A 579 -22.40 16.12 -10.42
C PRO A 579 -20.94 16.56 -10.21
N VAL A 580 -20.14 16.51 -11.28
CA VAL A 580 -18.84 17.16 -11.35
C VAL A 580 -19.04 18.62 -11.70
N THR A 581 -18.48 19.53 -10.91
CA THR A 581 -18.67 20.97 -11.03
C THR A 581 -17.37 21.74 -11.25
N ALA A 582 -17.45 23.00 -11.67
CA ALA A 582 -16.32 23.89 -11.79
C ALA A 582 -15.66 24.16 -10.41
N TYR A 583 -16.40 24.04 -9.32
CA TYR A 583 -15.86 24.17 -7.96
C TYR A 583 -14.93 23.01 -7.59
N ASP A 584 -15.14 21.79 -8.11
CA ASP A 584 -14.24 20.66 -7.90
C ASP A 584 -12.87 20.89 -8.55
N PHE A 585 -12.86 21.57 -9.71
CA PHE A 585 -11.61 22.00 -10.37
C PHE A 585 -10.91 23.11 -9.60
N GLU A 586 -11.63 24.19 -9.26
CA GLU A 586 -11.08 25.29 -8.46
C GLU A 586 -10.49 24.79 -7.16
N TYR A 587 -11.22 23.94 -6.45
CA TYR A 587 -10.76 23.32 -5.22
C TYR A 587 -9.48 22.51 -5.41
N ALA A 588 -9.47 21.59 -6.38
CA ALA A 588 -8.34 20.70 -6.62
C ALA A 588 -7.07 21.48 -6.95
N TRP A 589 -7.15 22.46 -7.89
CA TRP A 589 -6.01 23.23 -8.35
C TRP A 589 -5.49 24.19 -7.28
N LYS A 590 -6.36 24.89 -6.56
CA LYS A 590 -5.96 25.73 -5.42
C LYS A 590 -5.35 24.93 -4.28
N LYS A 591 -5.83 23.70 -4.07
CA LYS A 591 -5.24 22.80 -3.06
C LYS A 591 -3.80 22.44 -3.38
N ILE A 592 -3.46 22.12 -4.64
CA ILE A 592 -2.09 21.88 -5.10
C ILE A 592 -1.21 23.11 -4.85
N LEU A 593 -1.75 24.31 -5.11
CA LEU A 593 -1.06 25.58 -4.97
C LEU A 593 -0.94 26.08 -3.52
N SER A 594 -1.61 25.42 -2.57
CA SER A 594 -1.44 25.74 -1.16
C SER A 594 0.01 25.47 -0.70
N PRO A 595 0.64 26.37 0.06
CA PRO A 595 1.98 26.17 0.63
C PRO A 595 2.06 24.91 1.52
N HIS A 596 0.94 24.54 2.14
CA HIS A 596 0.84 23.40 3.06
C HIS A 596 0.57 22.05 2.36
N PHE A 597 0.33 22.05 1.06
CA PHE A 597 0.14 20.81 0.30
C PHE A 597 1.47 20.33 -0.26
N GLU A 598 1.99 19.25 0.29
CA GLU A 598 3.28 18.69 -0.12
C GLU A 598 3.15 17.99 -1.48
N THR A 599 3.63 18.65 -2.52
CA THR A 599 3.78 18.07 -3.86
C THR A 599 4.95 18.71 -4.59
N THR A 600 5.71 17.90 -5.33
CA THR A 600 6.77 18.35 -6.24
C THR A 600 6.22 18.71 -7.62
N PHE A 601 4.93 18.52 -7.87
CA PHE A 601 4.29 18.65 -9.19
C PHE A 601 3.45 19.92 -9.35
N ALA A 602 3.72 20.98 -8.60
CA ALA A 602 2.97 22.23 -8.71
C ALA A 602 3.37 23.11 -9.93
N SER A 603 4.57 22.92 -10.48
CA SER A 603 5.13 23.77 -11.52
C SER A 603 4.28 23.88 -12.81
N PRO A 604 3.55 22.88 -13.29
CA PRO A 604 2.66 23.03 -14.44
C PRO A 604 1.54 24.05 -14.27
N PHE A 605 1.22 24.46 -13.03
CA PHE A 605 0.23 25.49 -12.73
C PHE A 605 0.82 26.90 -12.72
N PHE A 606 2.13 27.08 -12.69
CA PHE A 606 2.78 28.38 -12.56
C PHE A 606 2.51 29.37 -13.71
N PRO A 607 2.12 28.95 -14.93
CA PRO A 607 1.59 29.86 -15.92
C PRO A 607 0.33 30.62 -15.50
N ILE A 608 -0.44 30.08 -14.54
CA ILE A 608 -1.65 30.73 -14.02
C ILE A 608 -1.22 31.91 -13.11
N LYS A 609 -1.92 33.03 -13.26
CA LYS A 609 -1.67 34.27 -12.52
C LYS A 609 -1.62 34.00 -11.01
N HIS A 610 -0.59 34.50 -10.35
CA HIS A 610 -0.30 34.35 -8.92
C HIS A 610 -0.16 32.91 -8.40
N ALA A 611 -0.08 31.91 -9.29
CA ALA A 611 0.01 30.51 -8.86
C ALA A 611 1.35 30.17 -8.18
N LYS A 612 2.49 30.68 -8.72
CA LYS A 612 3.82 30.49 -8.14
C LYS A 612 3.92 31.19 -6.78
N GLU A 613 3.47 32.43 -6.71
CA GLU A 613 3.48 33.21 -5.48
C GLU A 613 2.62 32.58 -4.38
N ALA A 614 1.47 32.05 -4.74
CA ALA A 614 0.60 31.35 -3.79
C ALA A 614 1.25 30.07 -3.27
N LYS A 615 1.90 29.28 -4.14
CA LYS A 615 2.63 28.07 -3.74
C LYS A 615 3.77 28.37 -2.78
N GLU A 616 4.47 29.49 -2.99
CA GLU A 616 5.55 29.98 -2.14
C GLU A 616 5.06 30.74 -0.88
N GLY A 617 3.76 30.89 -0.69
CA GLY A 617 3.15 31.59 0.46
C GLY A 617 3.22 33.12 0.40
N ARG A 618 3.54 33.70 -0.77
CA ARG A 618 3.68 35.15 -1.00
C ARG A 618 2.39 35.83 -1.47
N SER A 619 1.40 35.06 -1.90
CA SER A 619 0.07 35.53 -2.31
C SER A 619 -1.03 34.64 -1.76
N PRO A 620 -2.21 35.17 -1.40
CA PRO A 620 -3.32 34.34 -0.96
C PRO A 620 -3.90 33.55 -2.13
N LEU A 621 -4.45 32.35 -1.83
CA LEU A 621 -5.06 31.46 -2.84
C LEU A 621 -6.26 32.09 -3.58
N ASP A 622 -6.92 33.09 -3.00
CA ASP A 622 -8.07 33.75 -3.61
C ASP A 622 -7.67 34.70 -4.75
N GLU A 623 -6.41 35.15 -4.79
CA GLU A 623 -5.86 35.99 -5.87
C GLU A 623 -5.37 35.18 -7.06
N VAL A 624 -5.26 33.85 -6.91
CA VAL A 624 -4.85 32.97 -8.01
C VAL A 624 -5.90 33.03 -9.12
N GLY A 625 -5.44 33.12 -10.36
CA GLY A 625 -6.27 33.23 -11.57
C GLY A 625 -7.14 32.01 -11.87
N ILE A 626 -7.71 31.36 -10.86
CA ILE A 626 -8.60 30.19 -10.99
C ILE A 626 -9.90 30.51 -10.26
N LYS A 627 -11.05 30.51 -10.96
CA LYS A 627 -12.33 30.83 -10.34
C LYS A 627 -13.48 30.11 -11.02
N ALA A 628 -14.26 29.36 -10.26
CA ALA A 628 -15.56 28.87 -10.66
C ALA A 628 -16.56 30.04 -10.62
N ILE A 629 -17.18 30.34 -11.75
CA ILE A 629 -18.20 31.41 -11.87
C ILE A 629 -19.58 30.88 -11.47
N ASP A 630 -19.84 29.62 -11.88
CA ASP A 630 -21.01 28.84 -11.55
C ASP A 630 -20.64 27.35 -11.60
N ASP A 631 -21.59 26.43 -11.40
CA ASP A 631 -21.36 24.97 -11.40
C ASP A 631 -20.70 24.46 -12.71
N ARG A 632 -20.86 25.16 -13.82
CA ARG A 632 -20.44 24.73 -15.14
C ARG A 632 -19.43 25.63 -15.83
N THR A 633 -19.05 26.73 -15.22
CA THR A 633 -18.15 27.71 -15.83
C THR A 633 -16.91 27.91 -14.98
N LEU A 634 -15.77 27.44 -15.45
CA LEU A 634 -14.46 27.68 -14.85
C LEU A 634 -13.74 28.76 -15.64
N ARG A 635 -13.32 29.82 -14.96
CA ARG A 635 -12.49 30.89 -15.49
C ARG A 635 -11.07 30.69 -15.04
N VAL A 636 -10.12 30.72 -16.01
CA VAL A 636 -8.69 30.66 -15.73
C VAL A 636 -7.98 31.84 -16.37
N GLU A 637 -7.21 32.61 -15.58
CA GLU A 637 -6.42 33.76 -16.02
C GLU A 637 -4.93 33.41 -15.92
N LEU A 638 -4.19 33.52 -17.04
CA LEU A 638 -2.76 33.27 -17.11
C LEU A 638 -1.99 34.58 -16.86
N ALA A 639 -0.79 34.47 -16.29
CA ALA A 639 0.13 35.60 -16.11
C ALA A 639 0.61 36.13 -17.47
N HIS A 640 0.84 35.22 -18.42
CA HIS A 640 1.25 35.50 -19.80
C HIS A 640 0.61 34.45 -20.74
N PRO A 641 0.54 34.70 -22.06
CA PRO A 641 0.03 33.73 -23.01
C PRO A 641 0.87 32.46 -22.98
N VAL A 642 0.21 31.28 -22.94
CA VAL A 642 0.89 29.98 -22.95
C VAL A 642 0.24 29.10 -24.01
N PRO A 643 0.85 28.97 -25.21
CA PRO A 643 0.26 28.26 -26.35
C PRO A 643 -0.09 26.78 -26.07
N TYR A 644 0.65 26.15 -25.17
CA TYR A 644 0.41 24.75 -24.76
C TYR A 644 -0.45 24.61 -23.51
N PHE A 645 -1.09 25.68 -23.00
CA PHE A 645 -1.89 25.60 -21.77
C PHE A 645 -3.00 24.55 -21.85
N LEU A 646 -3.68 24.45 -22.96
CA LEU A 646 -4.72 23.43 -23.14
C LEU A 646 -4.16 21.98 -23.17
N GLN A 647 -2.89 21.80 -23.56
CA GLN A 647 -2.25 20.49 -23.45
C GLN A 647 -1.93 20.18 -21.97
N LEU A 648 -1.57 21.19 -21.14
CA LEU A 648 -1.41 20.97 -19.70
C LEU A 648 -2.72 20.48 -19.05
N THR A 649 -3.88 20.96 -19.51
CA THR A 649 -5.18 20.54 -18.95
C THR A 649 -5.57 19.09 -19.29
N THR A 650 -4.75 18.37 -20.09
CA THR A 650 -4.86 16.93 -20.31
C THR A 650 -4.17 16.09 -19.23
N LEU A 651 -3.32 16.73 -18.41
CA LEU A 651 -2.56 16.03 -17.37
C LEU A 651 -3.48 15.67 -16.19
N PRO A 652 -3.30 14.51 -15.56
CA PRO A 652 -4.08 14.11 -14.39
C PRO A 652 -4.05 15.13 -13.26
N LEU A 653 -2.96 15.89 -13.12
CA LEU A 653 -2.82 16.98 -12.15
C LEU A 653 -3.92 18.05 -12.28
N PHE A 654 -4.42 18.26 -13.50
CA PHE A 654 -5.49 19.22 -13.80
C PHE A 654 -6.88 18.59 -13.73
N SER A 655 -7.02 17.35 -13.26
CA SER A 655 -8.32 16.73 -13.03
C SER A 655 -9.02 17.35 -11.83
N PRO A 656 -10.36 17.31 -11.78
CA PRO A 656 -11.11 17.71 -10.60
C PRO A 656 -10.92 16.70 -9.47
N VAL A 657 -11.14 17.12 -8.23
CA VAL A 657 -11.20 16.26 -7.05
C VAL A 657 -12.53 16.50 -6.35
N HIS A 658 -13.21 15.44 -5.97
CA HIS A 658 -14.50 15.50 -5.31
C HIS A 658 -14.38 16.22 -3.96
N GLN A 659 -14.68 17.51 -3.92
CA GLN A 659 -14.44 18.40 -2.79
C GLN A 659 -15.05 17.87 -1.49
N LYS A 660 -16.32 17.46 -1.53
CA LYS A 660 -17.04 16.96 -0.35
C LYS A 660 -16.36 15.72 0.22
N MET A 661 -15.95 14.79 -0.65
CA MET A 661 -15.30 13.54 -0.24
C MET A 661 -13.92 13.81 0.33
N ASP A 662 -13.14 14.69 -0.29
CA ASP A 662 -11.79 15.06 0.18
C ASP A 662 -11.82 15.71 1.58
N HIS A 663 -12.88 16.47 1.89
CA HIS A 663 -13.09 17.02 3.24
C HIS A 663 -13.55 15.98 4.26
N GLN A 664 -14.44 15.05 3.87
CA GLN A 664 -14.97 14.04 4.77
C GLN A 664 -13.99 12.91 5.05
N CYS A 665 -13.22 12.52 4.05
CA CYS A 665 -12.27 11.42 4.11
C CYS A 665 -10.96 11.79 3.39
N PRO A 666 -10.05 12.58 3.99
CA PRO A 666 -8.78 12.98 3.35
C PRO A 666 -7.89 11.80 2.96
N GLN A 667 -8.14 10.62 3.49
CA GLN A 667 -7.40 9.39 3.21
C GLN A 667 -7.96 8.57 2.04
N TRP A 668 -8.97 9.08 1.32
CA TRP A 668 -9.58 8.38 0.20
C TRP A 668 -8.58 7.87 -0.85
N PRO A 669 -7.42 8.52 -1.14
CA PRO A 669 -6.50 8.03 -2.15
C PRO A 669 -5.77 6.73 -1.76
N TYR A 670 -5.80 6.37 -0.47
CA TYR A 670 -5.11 5.22 0.10
C TYR A 670 -6.07 4.09 0.51
N GLN A 671 -7.38 4.32 0.40
CA GLN A 671 -8.38 3.33 0.80
C GLN A 671 -8.57 2.25 -0.27
N SER A 672 -8.87 1.05 0.20
CA SER A 672 -9.03 -0.15 -0.64
C SER A 672 -10.48 -0.50 -0.97
N ASP A 673 -11.43 0.36 -0.59
CA ASP A 673 -12.86 0.10 -0.70
C ASP A 673 -13.54 0.84 -1.86
N THR A 674 -14.85 0.63 -1.98
CA THR A 674 -15.70 1.15 -3.05
C THR A 674 -15.94 2.67 -3.01
N HIS A 675 -15.35 3.39 -2.06
CA HIS A 675 -15.58 4.83 -1.85
C HIS A 675 -14.53 5.72 -2.53
N TYR A 676 -13.73 5.17 -3.44
CA TYR A 676 -12.77 5.96 -4.20
C TYR A 676 -13.48 6.83 -5.23
N PRO A 677 -13.47 8.19 -5.10
CA PRO A 677 -14.17 9.08 -6.02
C PRO A 677 -13.43 9.17 -7.35
N CYS A 678 -14.12 8.95 -8.44
CA CYS A 678 -13.57 9.10 -9.79
C CYS A 678 -14.65 9.56 -10.78
N ASN A 679 -14.23 10.24 -11.83
CA ASN A 679 -15.08 10.76 -12.89
C ASN A 679 -14.65 10.30 -14.29
N GLY A 680 -13.66 9.43 -14.37
CA GLY A 680 -13.09 8.90 -15.59
C GLY A 680 -13.81 7.66 -16.14
N PRO A 681 -13.25 7.05 -17.20
CA PRO A 681 -13.84 5.92 -17.91
C PRO A 681 -14.00 4.65 -17.06
N PHE A 682 -13.20 4.49 -16.02
CA PHE A 682 -13.27 3.36 -15.10
C PHE A 682 -13.40 3.82 -13.64
N GLN A 683 -13.89 2.94 -12.81
CA GLN A 683 -13.94 3.08 -11.36
C GLN A 683 -13.13 1.97 -10.70
N LEU A 684 -12.52 2.28 -9.56
CA LEU A 684 -11.69 1.36 -8.81
C LEU A 684 -12.58 0.35 -8.05
N LYS A 685 -12.43 -0.95 -8.36
CA LYS A 685 -13.13 -2.04 -7.67
C LYS A 685 -12.26 -2.68 -6.59
N ILE A 686 -10.99 -2.91 -6.88
CA ILE A 686 -10.01 -3.46 -5.95
C ILE A 686 -8.77 -2.59 -5.98
N ASN A 687 -8.38 -2.10 -4.81
CA ASN A 687 -7.14 -1.40 -4.56
C ASN A 687 -6.34 -2.21 -3.54
N LYS A 688 -5.38 -3.01 -4.02
CA LYS A 688 -4.39 -3.69 -3.17
C LYS A 688 -3.03 -3.07 -3.48
N PRO A 689 -2.61 -2.01 -2.76
CA PRO A 689 -1.32 -1.35 -3.00
C PRO A 689 -0.18 -2.36 -3.03
N ALA A 690 0.76 -2.16 -3.97
CA ALA A 690 1.89 -3.06 -4.23
C ALA A 690 1.52 -4.51 -4.63
N GLN A 691 0.28 -4.78 -5.06
CA GLN A 691 -0.15 -6.08 -5.57
C GLN A 691 -0.95 -5.97 -6.86
N SER A 692 -2.11 -5.30 -6.84
CA SER A 692 -2.98 -5.21 -8.01
C SER A 692 -4.03 -4.11 -7.89
N TYR A 693 -4.42 -3.56 -9.03
CA TYR A 693 -5.62 -2.74 -9.20
C TYR A 693 -6.59 -3.45 -10.14
N GLN A 694 -7.86 -3.45 -9.78
CA GLN A 694 -8.96 -3.89 -10.62
C GLN A 694 -9.88 -2.70 -10.88
N LEU A 695 -10.00 -2.33 -12.13
CA LEU A 695 -10.75 -1.18 -12.61
C LEU A 695 -11.90 -1.70 -13.46
N VAL A 696 -13.13 -1.30 -13.14
CA VAL A 696 -14.33 -1.69 -13.90
C VAL A 696 -14.93 -0.47 -14.57
N LYS A 697 -15.58 -0.67 -15.72
CA LYS A 697 -16.21 0.41 -16.47
C LYS A 697 -17.12 1.27 -15.61
N ASN A 698 -16.95 2.59 -15.68
CA ASN A 698 -17.75 3.55 -14.93
C ASN A 698 -19.05 3.87 -15.69
N PRO A 699 -20.23 3.49 -15.20
CA PRO A 699 -21.51 3.75 -15.88
C PRO A 699 -21.88 5.23 -15.88
N PHE A 700 -21.34 6.04 -14.95
CA PHE A 700 -21.60 7.47 -14.83
C PHE A 700 -20.64 8.33 -15.66
N TYR A 701 -19.63 7.72 -16.29
CA TYR A 701 -18.73 8.45 -17.18
C TYR A 701 -19.48 9.06 -18.37
N TRP A 702 -19.26 10.34 -18.65
CA TRP A 702 -20.00 11.06 -19.70
C TRP A 702 -19.91 10.41 -21.09
N SER A 703 -18.83 9.72 -21.37
CA SER A 703 -18.56 9.02 -22.64
C SER A 703 -18.56 7.50 -22.48
N ALA A 704 -19.29 6.94 -21.49
CA ALA A 704 -19.30 5.51 -21.18
C ALA A 704 -19.65 4.61 -22.38
N LYS A 705 -20.47 5.08 -23.32
CA LYS A 705 -20.83 4.33 -24.53
C LYS A 705 -19.63 4.07 -25.46
N GLN A 706 -18.60 4.92 -25.42
CA GLN A 706 -17.41 4.78 -26.27
C GLN A 706 -16.33 3.89 -25.61
N VAL A 707 -16.43 3.62 -24.33
CA VAL A 707 -15.51 2.72 -23.62
C VAL A 707 -15.91 1.28 -23.94
N VAL A 708 -15.03 0.55 -24.62
CA VAL A 708 -15.28 -0.84 -25.06
C VAL A 708 -14.86 -1.84 -24.00
N LEU A 709 -13.76 -1.57 -23.31
CA LEU A 709 -13.28 -2.43 -22.22
C LEU A 709 -14.27 -2.43 -21.06
N ASP A 710 -14.60 -3.60 -20.57
CA ASP A 710 -15.41 -3.76 -19.36
C ASP A 710 -14.56 -3.67 -18.09
N GLU A 711 -13.31 -4.12 -18.20
CA GLU A 711 -12.42 -4.21 -17.06
C GLU A 711 -10.95 -4.06 -17.45
N VAL A 712 -10.16 -3.43 -16.59
CA VAL A 712 -8.70 -3.38 -16.67
C VAL A 712 -8.11 -3.91 -15.36
N ILE A 713 -7.25 -4.91 -15.44
CA ILE A 713 -6.57 -5.51 -14.30
C ILE A 713 -5.08 -5.20 -14.43
N ILE A 714 -4.52 -4.53 -13.42
CA ILE A 714 -3.10 -4.20 -13.37
C ILE A 714 -2.48 -4.95 -12.20
N LYS A 715 -1.49 -5.82 -12.47
CA LYS A 715 -0.81 -6.63 -11.45
C LYS A 715 0.66 -6.26 -11.38
N GLN A 716 1.16 -6.10 -10.16
CA GLN A 716 2.59 -5.88 -9.93
C GLN A 716 3.34 -7.21 -9.97
N MET A 717 4.43 -7.24 -10.73
CA MET A 717 5.30 -8.41 -10.90
C MET A 717 6.73 -7.94 -11.20
N ASN A 718 7.74 -8.72 -10.80
CA ASN A 718 9.10 -8.44 -11.26
C ASN A 718 9.28 -8.75 -12.77
N SER A 719 10.31 -8.22 -13.40
CA SER A 719 10.55 -8.31 -14.85
C SER A 719 10.54 -9.75 -15.36
N HIS A 720 11.08 -10.70 -14.60
CA HIS A 720 11.11 -12.12 -14.98
C HIS A 720 9.70 -12.75 -14.95
N GLN A 721 8.93 -12.48 -13.92
CA GLN A 721 7.54 -12.93 -13.78
C GLN A 721 6.66 -12.31 -14.87
N LEU A 722 6.83 -11.01 -15.18
CA LEU A 722 6.08 -10.33 -16.24
C LEU A 722 6.15 -11.09 -17.55
N TYR A 723 7.37 -11.45 -17.99
CA TYR A 723 7.55 -12.16 -19.24
C TYR A 723 6.98 -13.59 -19.20
N GLN A 724 7.14 -14.30 -18.08
CA GLN A 724 6.57 -15.64 -17.93
C GLN A 724 5.04 -15.64 -17.98
N GLU A 725 4.38 -14.74 -17.25
CA GLU A 725 2.92 -14.63 -17.22
C GLU A 725 2.36 -14.15 -18.57
N PHE A 726 3.10 -13.27 -19.27
CA PHE A 726 2.77 -12.91 -20.65
C PHE A 726 2.83 -14.12 -21.57
N ARG A 727 3.86 -14.97 -21.47
CA ARG A 727 4.00 -16.20 -22.27
C ARG A 727 2.90 -17.23 -21.97
N ARG A 728 2.40 -17.26 -20.74
CA ARG A 728 1.28 -18.12 -20.31
C ARG A 728 -0.10 -17.58 -20.69
N ASN A 729 -0.20 -16.41 -21.33
CA ASN A 729 -1.44 -15.70 -21.64
C ASN A 729 -2.24 -15.26 -20.41
N GLU A 730 -1.58 -15.11 -19.24
CA GLU A 730 -2.17 -14.57 -18.02
C GLU A 730 -2.14 -13.05 -17.97
N VAL A 731 -1.29 -12.44 -18.81
CA VAL A 731 -1.13 -11.00 -18.99
C VAL A 731 -1.15 -10.69 -20.48
N ASP A 732 -1.84 -9.64 -20.89
CA ASP A 732 -2.04 -9.22 -22.28
C ASP A 732 -1.06 -8.13 -22.73
N TRP A 733 -0.53 -7.37 -21.76
CA TRP A 733 0.36 -6.23 -21.97
C TRP A 733 1.49 -6.23 -20.94
N ILE A 734 2.74 -6.10 -21.39
CA ILE A 734 3.93 -5.87 -20.56
C ILE A 734 4.82 -4.81 -21.18
N GLY A 735 5.63 -4.13 -20.32
CA GLY A 735 6.47 -3.03 -20.74
C GLY A 735 5.81 -1.68 -20.55
N ASN A 736 6.29 -0.67 -21.26
CA ASN A 736 5.81 0.71 -21.11
C ASN A 736 4.32 0.85 -21.49
N PRO A 737 3.57 1.79 -20.91
CA PRO A 737 4.02 2.80 -19.92
C PRO A 737 3.92 2.36 -18.46
N LEU A 738 3.48 1.13 -18.14
CA LEU A 738 3.26 0.68 -16.77
C LEU A 738 4.36 -0.25 -16.24
N GLY A 739 5.34 -0.62 -17.05
CA GLY A 739 6.45 -1.46 -16.63
C GLY A 739 7.72 -1.16 -17.40
N GLY A 740 8.87 -1.54 -16.81
CA GLY A 740 10.15 -1.43 -17.48
C GLY A 740 10.23 -2.37 -18.69
N TRP A 741 10.88 -1.90 -19.76
CA TRP A 741 11.24 -2.75 -20.87
C TRP A 741 12.52 -3.52 -20.56
N ASN A 742 12.49 -4.84 -20.80
CA ASN A 742 13.66 -5.67 -20.66
C ASN A 742 14.09 -6.19 -22.04
N SER A 743 15.37 -6.05 -22.38
CA SER A 743 15.91 -6.50 -23.67
C SER A 743 15.81 -8.02 -23.89
N SER A 744 15.57 -8.80 -22.84
CA SER A 744 15.31 -10.25 -22.92
C SER A 744 13.89 -10.58 -23.38
N TYR A 745 13.00 -9.59 -23.51
CA TYR A 745 11.64 -9.82 -24.00
C TYR A 745 11.67 -10.03 -25.49
N VAL A 746 11.29 -11.21 -25.93
CA VAL A 746 11.25 -11.61 -27.36
C VAL A 746 9.79 -11.79 -27.74
N ALA A 747 9.37 -11.08 -28.76
CA ALA A 747 8.05 -11.27 -29.39
C ALA A 747 8.01 -12.66 -30.04
N ALA A 748 6.96 -13.43 -29.76
CA ALA A 748 6.69 -14.68 -30.46
C ALA A 748 5.70 -14.45 -31.61
N GLU A 749 5.48 -15.48 -32.42
CA GLU A 749 4.41 -15.45 -33.40
C GLU A 749 3.07 -15.19 -32.73
N GLY A 750 2.35 -14.15 -33.17
CA GLY A 750 1.12 -13.68 -32.57
C GLY A 750 1.30 -12.62 -31.48
N ASP A 751 2.52 -12.16 -31.15
CA ASP A 751 2.77 -11.02 -30.30
C ASP A 751 3.10 -9.77 -31.12
N ARG A 752 2.76 -8.59 -30.59
CA ARG A 752 3.07 -7.30 -31.23
C ARG A 752 4.06 -6.53 -30.37
N LEU A 753 5.19 -6.16 -30.96
CA LEU A 753 6.11 -5.20 -30.36
C LEU A 753 5.66 -3.81 -30.77
N LEU A 754 5.33 -3.00 -29.77
CA LEU A 754 4.96 -1.59 -29.95
C LEU A 754 6.15 -0.71 -29.58
N SER A 755 6.40 0.30 -30.39
CA SER A 755 7.26 1.43 -30.06
C SER A 755 6.34 2.61 -29.77
N LEU A 756 6.26 3.04 -28.52
CA LEU A 756 5.27 4.00 -28.06
C LEU A 756 5.78 5.43 -28.13
N ASP A 757 6.98 5.68 -27.58
CA ASP A 757 7.52 7.03 -27.47
C ASP A 757 9.05 7.00 -27.26
N HIS A 758 9.68 8.16 -27.24
CA HIS A 758 11.12 8.29 -27.05
C HIS A 758 11.41 9.10 -25.78
N TRP A 759 12.19 8.49 -24.88
CA TRP A 759 12.78 9.20 -23.75
C TRP A 759 14.14 9.71 -24.16
N THR A 760 14.50 10.90 -23.72
CA THR A 760 15.84 11.43 -23.92
C THR A 760 16.68 11.17 -22.66
N CYS A 761 17.84 10.55 -22.83
CA CYS A 761 18.82 10.47 -21.74
C CYS A 761 19.74 11.67 -21.79
N TRP A 762 19.79 12.41 -20.72
CA TRP A 762 20.69 13.56 -20.57
C TRP A 762 21.80 13.26 -19.57
N GLN A 763 22.99 13.74 -19.89
CA GLN A 763 24.05 13.95 -18.93
C GLN A 763 23.97 15.40 -18.47
N VAL A 764 23.74 15.62 -17.18
CA VAL A 764 23.60 16.94 -16.56
C VAL A 764 24.86 17.25 -15.75
N PHE A 765 25.35 18.46 -15.85
CA PHE A 765 26.49 18.97 -15.08
C PHE A 765 26.00 19.84 -13.93
N ASN A 766 26.53 19.66 -12.73
CA ASN A 766 26.31 20.61 -11.65
C ASN A 766 27.20 21.85 -11.84
N THR A 767 26.65 22.95 -12.34
CA THR A 767 27.40 24.15 -12.63
C THR A 767 27.76 24.95 -11.36
N GLU A 768 27.23 24.61 -10.18
CA GLU A 768 27.70 25.18 -8.90
C GLU A 768 28.96 24.48 -8.38
N SER A 769 29.36 23.34 -8.95
CA SER A 769 30.62 22.68 -8.60
C SER A 769 31.81 23.55 -8.99
N SER A 770 32.82 23.69 -8.13
CA SER A 770 34.03 24.43 -8.37
C SER A 770 34.80 24.01 -9.62
N LEU A 771 34.60 22.78 -10.10
CA LEU A 771 35.19 22.26 -11.33
C LEU A 771 34.29 22.50 -12.55
N LEU A 772 33.00 22.13 -12.42
CA LEU A 772 32.09 22.15 -13.56
C LEU A 772 31.38 23.48 -13.77
N ASN A 773 31.68 24.54 -12.96
CA ASN A 773 31.35 25.91 -13.31
C ASN A 773 32.12 26.38 -14.55
N LEU A 774 33.34 25.80 -14.79
CA LEU A 774 34.16 26.12 -15.94
C LEU A 774 33.58 25.49 -17.21
N ARG A 775 33.13 26.35 -18.15
CA ARG A 775 32.55 25.93 -19.42
C ARG A 775 33.49 25.06 -20.25
N LYS A 776 34.78 25.44 -20.35
CA LYS A 776 35.80 24.69 -21.11
C LYS A 776 35.89 23.23 -20.66
N LEU A 777 35.78 22.95 -19.34
CA LEU A 777 35.80 21.59 -18.82
C LEU A 777 34.56 20.82 -19.26
N ARG A 778 33.36 21.43 -19.21
CA ARG A 778 32.13 20.81 -19.70
C ARG A 778 32.22 20.52 -21.20
N GLU A 779 32.72 21.46 -22.00
CA GLU A 779 32.94 21.25 -23.43
C GLU A 779 33.93 20.11 -23.70
N ALA A 780 35.05 20.02 -22.94
CA ALA A 780 36.03 18.96 -23.10
C ALA A 780 35.40 17.59 -22.86
N ILE A 781 34.53 17.47 -21.83
CA ILE A 781 33.77 16.26 -21.55
C ILE A 781 32.83 15.91 -22.71
N VAL A 782 32.10 16.89 -23.27
CA VAL A 782 31.16 16.67 -24.38
C VAL A 782 31.85 16.17 -25.63
N TYR A 783 33.02 16.76 -26.00
CA TYR A 783 33.79 16.31 -27.17
C TYR A 783 34.44 14.94 -26.97
N SER A 784 34.49 14.42 -25.76
CA SER A 784 34.95 13.06 -25.46
C SER A 784 33.90 11.97 -25.70
N ILE A 785 32.61 12.35 -25.84
CA ILE A 785 31.50 11.40 -25.87
C ILE A 785 31.24 10.86 -27.28
N ASP A 786 31.25 9.54 -27.42
CA ASP A 786 30.81 8.82 -28.61
C ASP A 786 29.39 8.26 -28.39
N ARG A 787 28.40 8.98 -28.92
CA ARG A 787 26.99 8.60 -28.83
C ARG A 787 26.66 7.40 -29.70
N THR A 788 27.37 7.25 -30.82
CA THR A 788 27.15 6.12 -31.76
C THR A 788 27.58 4.81 -31.08
N GLU A 789 28.71 4.79 -30.39
CA GLU A 789 29.14 3.63 -29.62
C GLU A 789 28.14 3.29 -28.51
N MET A 790 27.57 4.31 -27.78
CA MET A 790 26.57 4.08 -26.75
C MET A 790 25.32 3.39 -27.26
N THR A 791 24.88 3.71 -28.46
CA THR A 791 23.63 3.21 -29.02
C THR A 791 23.83 1.88 -29.75
N SER A 792 25.00 1.62 -30.35
CA SER A 792 25.30 0.39 -31.09
C SER A 792 25.74 -0.78 -30.19
N SER A 793 26.19 -0.50 -28.99
CA SER A 793 26.71 -1.51 -28.05
C SER A 793 25.63 -2.21 -27.19
N THR A 794 24.35 -2.00 -27.48
CA THR A 794 23.22 -2.58 -26.76
C THR A 794 22.16 -3.09 -27.74
N SER A 795 21.40 -4.11 -27.34
CA SER A 795 20.23 -4.63 -28.08
C SER A 795 18.96 -3.76 -27.89
N LEU A 796 19.04 -2.70 -27.08
CA LEU A 796 17.92 -1.79 -26.90
C LEU A 796 17.77 -0.85 -28.10
N ALA A 797 16.55 -0.42 -28.37
CA ALA A 797 16.26 0.55 -29.44
C ALA A 797 16.67 1.95 -29.00
N LEU A 798 17.97 2.24 -29.09
CA LEU A 798 18.59 3.52 -28.79
C LEU A 798 19.02 4.22 -30.08
N PHE A 799 18.90 5.55 -30.08
CA PHE A 799 19.30 6.41 -31.19
C PHE A 799 20.16 7.56 -30.66
N PRO A 800 21.29 7.94 -31.33
CA PRO A 800 22.11 9.06 -30.86
C PRO A 800 21.29 10.34 -30.80
N ALA A 801 21.41 11.11 -29.72
CA ALA A 801 20.72 12.37 -29.52
C ALA A 801 21.67 13.55 -29.68
N HIS A 802 21.34 14.48 -30.56
CA HIS A 802 22.08 15.73 -30.82
C HIS A 802 21.23 16.97 -30.52
N THR A 803 20.08 16.82 -29.95
CA THR A 803 19.13 17.82 -29.46
C THR A 803 18.51 17.34 -28.17
N ILE A 804 18.14 18.28 -27.28
CA ILE A 804 17.45 17.93 -26.03
C ILE A 804 15.94 17.70 -26.21
N LEU A 805 15.43 18.14 -27.37
CA LEU A 805 14.00 18.03 -27.68
C LEU A 805 13.68 16.67 -28.29
N SER A 806 12.48 16.17 -28.00
CA SER A 806 12.01 14.91 -28.58
C SER A 806 11.98 15.00 -30.12
N PRO A 807 12.30 13.90 -30.86
CA PRO A 807 12.18 13.87 -32.30
C PRO A 807 10.77 14.17 -32.82
N SER A 808 9.72 13.94 -32.04
CA SER A 808 8.34 14.28 -32.36
C SER A 808 8.06 15.78 -32.31
N ALA A 809 8.82 16.54 -31.51
CA ALA A 809 8.57 17.97 -31.26
C ALA A 809 9.28 18.88 -32.29
N THR A 810 10.29 18.39 -32.99
CA THR A 810 11.10 19.20 -33.93
C THR A 810 11.61 18.40 -35.10
N GLN A 811 11.93 19.11 -36.21
CA GLN A 811 12.70 18.51 -37.31
C GLN A 811 14.11 18.11 -36.82
N PRO A 812 14.70 16.99 -37.27
CA PRO A 812 16.02 16.58 -36.84
C PRO A 812 17.06 17.66 -37.17
N HIS A 813 17.66 18.22 -36.10
CA HIS A 813 18.80 19.14 -36.21
C HIS A 813 19.85 18.76 -35.18
N SER A 814 21.10 18.91 -35.55
CA SER A 814 22.24 18.63 -34.69
C SER A 814 22.79 19.94 -34.11
N LEU A 815 22.55 20.18 -32.85
CA LEU A 815 23.08 21.35 -32.14
C LEU A 815 24.26 21.00 -31.23
N PHE A 816 24.25 19.81 -30.64
CA PHE A 816 25.33 19.39 -29.77
C PHE A 816 26.44 18.70 -30.56
N PRO A 817 27.73 18.99 -30.24
CA PRO A 817 28.84 18.53 -31.05
C PRO A 817 29.05 17.02 -30.97
N GLU A 818 29.62 16.47 -32.03
CA GLU A 818 30.09 15.09 -32.11
C GLU A 818 31.46 14.93 -31.45
N ARG A 819 31.88 13.69 -31.20
CA ARG A 819 33.17 13.34 -30.61
C ARG A 819 34.33 13.95 -31.41
N ASN A 820 35.22 14.64 -30.69
CA ASN A 820 36.47 15.18 -31.24
C ASN A 820 37.55 15.18 -30.16
N ILE A 821 38.39 14.14 -30.15
CA ILE A 821 39.38 13.91 -29.08
C ILE A 821 40.41 15.01 -29.01
N GLU A 822 40.91 15.50 -30.16
CA GLU A 822 41.91 16.55 -30.18
C GLU A 822 41.41 17.85 -29.56
N LYS A 823 40.16 18.20 -29.90
CA LYS A 823 39.47 19.37 -29.29
C LYS A 823 39.18 19.13 -27.81
N ALA A 824 38.81 17.95 -27.43
CA ALA A 824 38.58 17.60 -26.02
C ALA A 824 39.87 17.78 -25.19
N GLN A 825 40.99 17.27 -25.68
CA GLN A 825 42.30 17.38 -25.02
C GLN A 825 42.79 18.84 -24.96
N PHE A 826 42.59 19.61 -26.02
CA PHE A 826 42.94 21.01 -26.05
C PHE A 826 42.16 21.81 -25.00
N LEU A 827 40.85 21.68 -24.97
CA LEU A 827 39.95 22.35 -24.01
C LEU A 827 40.22 21.90 -22.58
N PHE A 828 40.53 20.60 -22.38
CA PHE A 828 40.86 20.07 -21.06
C PHE A 828 42.16 20.67 -20.53
N LYS A 829 43.18 20.80 -21.37
CA LYS A 829 44.43 21.47 -21.03
C LYS A 829 44.21 22.96 -20.64
N GLU A 830 43.42 23.68 -21.44
CA GLU A 830 43.03 25.05 -21.08
C GLU A 830 42.27 25.15 -19.78
N ALA A 831 41.38 24.15 -19.51
CA ALA A 831 40.65 24.09 -18.27
C ALA A 831 41.56 23.81 -17.06
N LEU A 832 42.55 22.95 -17.19
CA LEU A 832 43.57 22.70 -16.14
C LEU A 832 44.42 23.96 -15.84
N GLU A 833 44.79 24.70 -16.87
CA GLU A 833 45.51 25.97 -16.72
C GLU A 833 44.68 27.00 -15.91
N GLU A 834 43.38 27.13 -16.24
CA GLU A 834 42.51 28.06 -15.53
C GLU A 834 42.24 27.59 -14.08
N LEU A 835 42.14 26.27 -13.82
CA LEU A 835 41.98 25.71 -12.48
C LEU A 835 43.27 25.67 -11.68
N GLN A 836 44.42 25.96 -12.30
CA GLN A 836 45.75 25.87 -11.71
C GLN A 836 46.05 24.45 -11.17
N LEU A 837 45.60 23.43 -11.87
CA LEU A 837 45.77 22.01 -11.53
C LEU A 837 46.67 21.32 -12.58
N SER A 838 47.52 20.40 -12.12
CA SER A 838 48.15 19.45 -13.03
C SER A 838 47.17 18.34 -13.38
N HIS A 839 47.43 17.57 -14.44
CA HIS A 839 46.63 16.45 -14.83
C HIS A 839 46.53 15.37 -13.74
N GLU A 840 47.60 15.19 -12.95
CA GLU A 840 47.66 14.20 -11.87
C GLU A 840 46.84 14.62 -10.64
N GLU A 841 46.75 15.93 -10.41
CA GLU A 841 46.01 16.53 -9.28
C GLU A 841 44.53 16.65 -9.57
N PHE A 842 44.10 16.44 -10.83
CA PHE A 842 42.70 16.58 -11.17
C PHE A 842 41.83 15.54 -10.40
N PRO A 843 40.82 15.99 -9.63
CA PRO A 843 40.05 15.11 -8.76
C PRO A 843 39.14 14.19 -9.56
N ARG A 844 38.70 13.09 -8.90
CA ARG A 844 37.71 12.20 -9.49
C ARG A 844 36.36 12.91 -9.55
N LEU A 845 35.69 12.81 -10.69
CA LEU A 845 34.32 13.29 -10.84
C LEU A 845 33.35 12.20 -10.39
N THR A 846 32.29 12.56 -9.67
CA THR A 846 31.21 11.65 -9.35
C THR A 846 30.18 11.63 -10.48
N LEU A 847 29.79 10.45 -10.95
CA LEU A 847 28.73 10.24 -11.93
C LEU A 847 27.57 9.51 -11.27
N LEU A 848 26.52 10.29 -11.00
CA LEU A 848 25.33 9.86 -10.31
C LEU A 848 24.28 9.32 -11.30
N PHE A 849 23.70 8.16 -11.03
CA PHE A 849 22.61 7.61 -11.85
C PHE A 849 21.71 6.65 -11.07
N ASN A 850 20.48 6.54 -11.53
CA ASN A 850 19.55 5.53 -11.03
C ASN A 850 19.94 4.14 -11.57
N GLN A 851 19.95 3.14 -10.69
CA GLN A 851 20.43 1.78 -10.91
C GLN A 851 19.57 0.94 -11.90
N GLN A 852 18.62 1.55 -12.62
CA GLN A 852 17.70 0.85 -13.51
C GLN A 852 18.03 1.04 -14.99
N GLY A 853 17.81 -0.03 -15.76
CA GLY A 853 17.84 -0.01 -17.23
C GLY A 853 19.19 0.31 -17.84
N VAL A 854 19.17 1.03 -18.96
CA VAL A 854 20.35 1.34 -19.80
C VAL A 854 21.35 2.33 -19.16
N ARG A 855 20.98 2.98 -18.05
CA ARG A 855 21.80 4.04 -17.43
C ARG A 855 23.14 3.52 -16.93
N GLU A 856 23.19 2.31 -16.38
CA GLU A 856 24.44 1.71 -15.92
C GLU A 856 25.37 1.45 -17.09
N HIS A 857 24.85 0.96 -18.21
CA HIS A 857 25.61 0.76 -19.43
C HIS A 857 26.19 2.09 -19.94
N ALA A 858 25.36 3.12 -20.04
CA ALA A 858 25.80 4.47 -20.44
C ALA A 858 26.84 5.06 -19.48
N ALA A 859 26.65 4.91 -18.17
CA ALA A 859 27.60 5.38 -17.16
C ALA A 859 28.98 4.73 -17.27
N ARG A 860 29.03 3.41 -17.50
CA ARG A 860 30.29 2.67 -17.70
C ARG A 860 30.99 3.09 -18.99
N LEU A 861 30.24 3.31 -20.07
CA LEU A 861 30.81 3.81 -21.31
C LEU A 861 31.35 5.23 -21.16
N LEU A 862 30.61 6.12 -20.53
CA LEU A 862 31.07 7.47 -20.23
C LEU A 862 32.35 7.46 -19.39
N GLN A 863 32.41 6.65 -18.33
CA GLN A 863 33.60 6.49 -17.49
C GLN A 863 34.81 6.10 -18.33
N ARG A 864 34.67 5.14 -19.24
CA ARG A 864 35.73 4.68 -20.11
C ARG A 864 36.13 5.75 -21.14
N GLN A 865 35.16 6.35 -21.84
CA GLN A 865 35.41 7.36 -22.88
C GLN A 865 36.11 8.61 -22.33
N LEU A 866 35.73 9.08 -21.15
CA LEU A 866 36.39 10.21 -20.48
C LEU A 866 37.83 9.87 -20.06
N TRP A 867 38.08 8.65 -19.60
CA TRP A 867 39.42 8.18 -19.30
C TRP A 867 40.29 8.09 -20.54
N GLU A 868 39.79 7.47 -21.61
CA GLU A 868 40.51 7.28 -22.87
C GLU A 868 40.79 8.61 -23.59
N ALA A 869 39.87 9.55 -23.58
CA ALA A 869 39.98 10.80 -24.31
C ALA A 869 40.84 11.84 -23.58
N ILE A 870 40.61 12.07 -22.29
CA ILE A 870 41.17 13.18 -21.52
C ILE A 870 41.74 12.75 -20.14
N GLY A 871 41.86 11.45 -19.86
CA GLY A 871 42.38 10.90 -18.60
C GLY A 871 41.57 11.20 -17.36
N VAL A 872 40.34 11.67 -17.48
CA VAL A 872 39.49 12.00 -16.33
C VAL A 872 38.90 10.72 -15.71
N ARG A 873 39.10 10.59 -14.39
CA ARG A 873 38.57 9.46 -13.60
C ARG A 873 37.17 9.79 -13.08
N CYS A 874 36.22 8.92 -13.31
CA CYS A 874 34.86 9.04 -12.78
C CYS A 874 34.60 7.93 -11.76
N GLU A 875 33.99 8.31 -10.63
CA GLU A 875 33.40 7.38 -9.67
C GLU A 875 31.94 7.20 -9.99
N LEU A 876 31.52 5.95 -10.25
CA LEU A 876 30.14 5.61 -10.54
C LEU A 876 29.35 5.49 -9.26
N LEU A 877 28.22 6.20 -9.14
CA LEU A 877 27.30 6.20 -8.01
C LEU A 877 25.91 5.68 -8.43
N PRO A 878 25.73 4.34 -8.53
CA PRO A 878 24.44 3.76 -8.80
C PRO A 878 23.56 3.83 -7.54
N LEU A 879 22.38 4.42 -7.62
CA LEU A 879 21.47 4.56 -6.49
C LEU A 879 20.04 4.13 -6.85
N PRO A 880 19.27 3.62 -5.88
CA PRO A 880 17.82 3.50 -6.00
C PRO A 880 17.18 4.88 -6.24
N TRP A 881 15.99 4.88 -6.89
CA TRP A 881 15.34 6.12 -7.33
C TRP A 881 15.24 7.21 -6.26
N ASN A 882 14.78 6.87 -5.05
CA ASN A 882 14.57 7.86 -4.00
C ASN A 882 15.88 8.54 -3.56
N GLN A 883 16.95 7.75 -3.37
CA GLN A 883 18.26 8.27 -2.99
C GLN A 883 18.93 9.05 -4.13
N PHE A 884 18.74 8.57 -5.36
CA PHE A 884 19.18 9.25 -6.56
C PHE A 884 18.53 10.63 -6.68
N TYR A 885 17.19 10.70 -6.55
CA TYR A 885 16.43 11.94 -6.67
C TYR A 885 16.75 12.94 -5.56
N GLU A 886 16.92 12.47 -4.32
CA GLU A 886 17.33 13.30 -3.19
C GLU A 886 18.68 13.98 -3.48
N ARG A 887 19.70 13.23 -3.90
CA ARG A 887 21.02 13.78 -4.24
C ARG A 887 20.97 14.73 -5.43
N LEU A 888 20.18 14.39 -6.42
CA LEU A 888 19.99 15.22 -7.61
C LEU A 888 19.42 16.58 -7.24
N VAL A 889 18.40 16.63 -6.38
CA VAL A 889 17.74 17.89 -5.95
C VAL A 889 18.66 18.75 -5.08
N ILE A 890 19.46 18.15 -4.19
CA ILE A 890 20.40 18.92 -3.34
C ILE A 890 21.72 19.28 -4.04
N GLY A 891 21.92 18.79 -5.28
CA GLY A 891 23.15 19.07 -6.05
C GLY A 891 24.40 18.31 -5.56
N ASP A 892 24.24 17.17 -4.88
CA ASP A 892 25.35 16.33 -4.38
C ASP A 892 25.87 15.40 -5.48
N PHE A 893 26.38 15.98 -6.55
CA PHE A 893 26.97 15.27 -7.69
C PHE A 893 27.86 16.24 -8.52
N HIS A 894 28.74 15.69 -9.37
CA HIS A 894 29.40 16.43 -10.43
C HIS A 894 28.65 16.25 -11.75
N ILE A 895 28.40 15.02 -12.12
CA ILE A 895 27.67 14.62 -13.34
C ILE A 895 26.51 13.71 -12.92
N ALA A 896 25.34 13.89 -13.54
CA ALA A 896 24.19 13.00 -13.34
C ALA A 896 23.60 12.53 -14.67
N LEU A 897 23.14 11.27 -14.72
CA LEU A 897 22.36 10.75 -15.85
C LEU A 897 20.88 10.75 -15.51
N ILE A 898 20.09 11.48 -16.26
CA ILE A 898 18.64 11.54 -16.10
C ILE A 898 17.94 11.17 -17.40
N HIS A 899 16.74 10.60 -17.27
CA HIS A 899 15.81 10.46 -18.41
C HIS A 899 14.75 11.55 -18.32
N TRP A 900 14.48 12.14 -19.46
CA TRP A 900 13.45 13.16 -19.63
C TRP A 900 12.41 12.71 -20.66
N ILE A 901 11.16 12.95 -20.35
CA ILE A 901 10.04 12.85 -21.28
C ILE A 901 9.17 14.08 -21.08
N SER A 902 8.86 14.78 -22.16
CA SER A 902 7.89 15.87 -22.12
C SER A 902 6.47 15.32 -22.21
N PRO A 903 5.58 15.60 -21.25
CA PRO A 903 4.17 15.22 -21.34
C PRO A 903 3.40 16.13 -22.31
N VAL A 904 4.05 17.14 -22.88
CA VAL A 904 3.50 18.15 -23.77
C VAL A 904 4.35 18.21 -25.02
N ASP A 905 3.73 18.16 -26.18
CA ASP A 905 4.41 18.25 -27.48
C ASP A 905 4.71 19.71 -27.89
N ASP A 906 5.34 20.44 -26.96
CA ASP A 906 5.78 21.81 -27.18
C ASP A 906 7.21 21.98 -26.63
N PRO A 907 8.19 22.43 -27.47
CA PRO A 907 9.58 22.61 -27.03
C PRO A 907 9.74 23.52 -25.81
N MET A 908 8.84 24.48 -25.64
CA MET A 908 8.85 25.43 -24.53
C MET A 908 8.76 24.72 -23.20
N TYR A 909 8.00 23.60 -23.08
CA TYR A 909 7.88 22.87 -21.84
C TYR A 909 9.23 22.36 -21.33
N THR A 910 10.02 21.77 -22.21
CA THR A 910 11.36 21.27 -21.89
C THR A 910 12.34 22.41 -21.64
N LEU A 911 12.35 23.42 -22.49
CA LEU A 911 13.27 24.56 -22.38
C LEU A 911 13.01 25.41 -21.13
N ASN A 912 11.75 25.58 -20.76
CA ASN A 912 11.37 26.36 -19.58
C ASN A 912 11.90 25.76 -18.26
N SER A 913 12.21 24.45 -18.22
CA SER A 913 12.85 23.83 -17.05
C SER A 913 14.24 24.42 -16.74
N PHE A 914 14.89 25.05 -17.71
CA PHE A 914 16.22 25.67 -17.56
C PHE A 914 16.17 27.20 -17.45
N ARG A 915 14.98 27.77 -17.26
CA ARG A 915 14.80 29.25 -17.28
C ARG A 915 15.49 29.92 -16.10
N PHE A 916 15.37 29.35 -14.91
CA PHE A 916 16.00 29.87 -13.70
C PHE A 916 16.79 28.75 -13.00
N ALA A 917 17.88 29.12 -12.33
CA ALA A 917 18.79 28.17 -11.69
C ALA A 917 18.11 27.25 -10.66
N LYS A 918 17.09 27.75 -9.95
CA LYS A 918 16.40 27.00 -8.90
C LYS A 918 15.01 26.50 -9.32
N ASP A 919 14.71 26.51 -10.60
CA ASP A 919 13.44 25.95 -11.08
C ASP A 919 13.44 24.41 -10.95
N ALA A 920 12.27 23.85 -10.66
CA ALA A 920 12.10 22.40 -10.58
C ALA A 920 12.43 21.76 -11.94
N GLY A 921 13.34 20.78 -11.93
CA GLY A 921 13.85 20.14 -13.14
C GLY A 921 15.17 20.71 -13.67
N ASN A 922 15.61 21.90 -13.22
CA ASN A 922 16.93 22.43 -13.53
C ASN A 922 18.00 21.90 -12.56
N PHE A 923 18.33 20.64 -12.71
CA PHE A 923 19.35 20.03 -11.85
C PHE A 923 20.77 20.52 -12.14
N SER A 924 20.97 21.29 -13.22
CA SER A 924 22.27 21.89 -13.52
C SER A 924 22.56 23.15 -12.71
N ASN A 925 21.53 23.78 -12.15
CA ASN A 925 21.61 25.10 -11.51
C ASN A 925 22.14 26.22 -12.44
N TRP A 926 22.07 26.02 -13.77
CA TRP A 926 22.48 26.99 -14.77
C TRP A 926 21.36 27.99 -15.06
N GLU A 927 21.72 29.22 -15.34
CA GLU A 927 20.80 30.22 -15.91
C GLU A 927 21.53 31.18 -16.83
N ASN A 928 20.82 31.77 -17.77
CA ASN A 928 21.36 32.70 -18.75
C ASN A 928 20.31 33.74 -19.13
N LEU A 929 20.66 35.01 -19.09
CA LEU A 929 19.74 36.11 -19.33
C LEU A 929 19.22 36.14 -20.77
N GLU A 930 20.07 35.87 -21.77
CA GLU A 930 19.67 35.86 -23.18
C GLU A 930 18.68 34.70 -23.44
N PHE A 931 18.95 33.54 -22.86
CA PHE A 931 18.05 32.40 -22.89
C PHE A 931 16.66 32.75 -22.30
N GLN A 932 16.61 33.38 -21.13
CA GLN A 932 15.38 33.85 -20.49
C GLN A 932 14.62 34.85 -21.37
N GLN A 933 15.33 35.77 -22.02
CA GLN A 933 14.73 36.73 -22.94
C GLN A 933 14.12 36.09 -24.17
N LEU A 934 14.81 35.10 -24.77
CA LEU A 934 14.30 34.36 -25.91
C LEU A 934 13.03 33.54 -25.58
N LEU A 935 13.01 32.93 -24.41
CA LEU A 935 11.81 32.24 -23.93
C LEU A 935 10.65 33.22 -23.71
N SER A 936 10.92 34.36 -23.11
CA SER A 936 9.91 35.41 -22.89
C SER A 936 9.40 36.06 -24.21
N GLN A 937 10.23 36.12 -25.26
CA GLN A 937 9.81 36.52 -26.58
C GLN A 937 8.92 35.45 -27.24
N SER A 938 9.29 34.15 -27.09
CA SER A 938 8.51 33.03 -27.63
C SER A 938 7.12 32.94 -27.02
N GLU A 939 6.95 33.29 -25.74
CA GLU A 939 5.66 33.32 -25.05
C GLU A 939 4.69 34.36 -25.62
N LYS A 940 5.23 35.50 -26.07
CA LYS A 940 4.44 36.61 -26.62
C LYS A 940 4.17 36.46 -28.13
N GLU A 941 4.89 35.58 -28.79
CA GLU A 941 4.81 35.40 -30.23
C GLU A 941 3.67 34.46 -30.60
N LEU A 942 2.71 34.99 -31.36
CA LEU A 942 1.54 34.25 -31.85
C LEU A 942 1.79 33.50 -33.17
N ASN A 943 2.79 33.96 -33.95
CA ASN A 943 3.15 33.26 -35.16
C ASN A 943 3.99 32.00 -34.86
N PRO A 944 3.52 30.79 -35.15
CA PRO A 944 4.21 29.55 -34.80
C PRO A 944 5.63 29.46 -35.40
N PHE A 945 5.84 29.99 -36.60
CA PHE A 945 7.14 29.93 -37.27
C PHE A 945 8.15 30.86 -36.58
N GLN A 946 7.77 32.11 -36.27
CA GLN A 946 8.64 33.03 -35.53
C GLN A 946 8.91 32.54 -34.12
N ARG A 947 7.91 31.99 -33.47
CA ARG A 947 8.02 31.33 -32.17
C ARG A 947 9.06 30.21 -32.18
N SER A 948 9.01 29.31 -33.19
CA SER A 948 9.98 28.23 -33.33
C SER A 948 11.42 28.73 -33.49
N ILE A 949 11.64 29.89 -34.15
CA ILE A 949 12.97 30.51 -34.28
C ILE A 949 13.50 30.93 -32.91
N PHE A 950 12.68 31.52 -32.05
CA PHE A 950 13.11 31.88 -30.69
C PHE A 950 13.47 30.65 -29.86
N LEU A 951 12.68 29.59 -29.92
CA LEU A 951 12.94 28.36 -29.20
C LEU A 951 14.21 27.66 -29.68
N LEU A 952 14.45 27.65 -31.01
CA LEU A 952 15.67 27.09 -31.60
C LEU A 952 16.92 27.88 -31.18
N LYS A 953 16.82 29.22 -31.12
CA LYS A 953 17.90 30.06 -30.62
C LYS A 953 18.17 29.80 -29.14
N ALA A 954 17.14 29.63 -28.35
CA ALA A 954 17.28 29.27 -26.92
C ALA A 954 17.98 27.91 -26.76
N GLU A 955 17.58 26.89 -27.49
CA GLU A 955 18.25 25.58 -27.47
C GLU A 955 19.72 25.68 -27.91
N LYS A 956 20.04 26.56 -28.88
CA LYS A 956 21.41 26.80 -29.30
C LYS A 956 22.27 27.39 -28.18
N ILE A 957 21.73 28.29 -27.34
CA ILE A 957 22.43 28.78 -26.16
C ILE A 957 22.73 27.65 -25.19
N LEU A 958 21.77 26.76 -24.91
CA LEU A 958 22.02 25.58 -24.08
C LEU A 958 23.13 24.69 -24.65
N ALA A 959 23.14 24.47 -25.97
CA ALA A 959 24.17 23.70 -26.63
C ALA A 959 25.55 24.36 -26.60
N GLN A 960 25.60 25.69 -26.56
CA GLN A 960 26.84 26.47 -26.46
C GLN A 960 27.38 26.53 -25.04
N GLU A 961 26.51 26.74 -24.06
CA GLU A 961 26.86 26.83 -22.64
C GLU A 961 27.04 25.45 -21.95
N VAL A 962 26.51 24.43 -22.53
CA VAL A 962 26.67 23.03 -22.12
C VAL A 962 26.36 22.77 -20.63
N PRO A 963 25.23 23.21 -20.07
CA PRO A 963 24.84 22.81 -18.73
C PRO A 963 24.39 21.34 -18.67
N LEU A 964 24.00 20.80 -19.80
CA LEU A 964 23.66 19.40 -20.01
C LEU A 964 24.03 18.98 -21.42
N VAL A 965 24.00 17.69 -21.69
CA VAL A 965 24.21 17.12 -23.02
C VAL A 965 23.28 15.94 -23.26
N PRO A 966 22.56 15.90 -24.39
CA PRO A 966 21.77 14.73 -24.78
C PRO A 966 22.72 13.60 -25.23
N LEU A 967 22.44 12.38 -24.76
CA LEU A 967 23.24 11.21 -25.09
C LEU A 967 22.55 10.36 -26.16
N PHE A 968 21.33 9.94 -25.87
CA PHE A 968 20.54 9.11 -26.78
C PHE A 968 19.04 9.28 -26.54
N PHE A 969 18.28 8.96 -27.56
CA PHE A 969 16.85 8.69 -27.46
C PHE A 969 16.64 7.19 -27.21
N GLN A 970 15.79 6.85 -26.30
CA GLN A 970 15.37 5.47 -26.02
C GLN A 970 13.92 5.29 -26.43
N ALA A 971 13.64 4.35 -27.33
CA ALA A 971 12.27 4.01 -27.66
C ALA A 971 11.58 3.33 -26.47
N SER A 972 10.39 3.82 -26.12
CA SER A 972 9.50 3.22 -25.14
C SER A 972 8.81 2.02 -25.80
N GLN A 973 9.06 0.81 -25.31
CA GLN A 973 8.59 -0.43 -25.94
C GLN A 973 7.61 -1.20 -25.05
N ALA A 974 6.66 -1.90 -25.69
CA ALA A 974 5.74 -2.82 -25.02
C ALA A 974 5.49 -4.07 -25.86
N LEU A 975 5.25 -5.20 -25.21
CA LEU A 975 4.72 -6.41 -25.85
C LEU A 975 3.23 -6.54 -25.53
N VAL A 976 2.45 -6.75 -26.59
CA VAL A 976 0.99 -6.84 -26.52
C VAL A 976 0.52 -8.05 -27.32
N LYS A 977 -0.48 -8.76 -26.82
CA LYS A 977 -1.12 -9.86 -27.53
C LYS A 977 -1.80 -9.36 -28.82
N GLN A 978 -1.69 -10.12 -29.89
CA GLN A 978 -2.16 -9.74 -31.22
C GLN A 978 -3.67 -9.42 -31.28
N GLU A 979 -4.45 -10.06 -30.43
CA GLU A 979 -5.89 -9.85 -30.34
C GLU A 979 -6.30 -8.43 -29.91
N TRP A 980 -5.36 -7.63 -29.40
CA TRP A 980 -5.60 -6.26 -28.97
C TRP A 980 -5.21 -5.26 -30.04
N GLN A 981 -6.18 -4.49 -30.52
CA GLN A 981 -5.95 -3.34 -31.38
C GLN A 981 -5.66 -2.12 -30.52
N VAL A 982 -4.49 -1.57 -30.69
CA VAL A 982 -4.04 -0.35 -30.04
C VAL A 982 -4.26 0.80 -31.01
N PRO A 983 -5.27 1.65 -30.79
CA PRO A 983 -5.51 2.82 -31.65
C PRO A 983 -4.54 3.92 -31.20
N TYR A 984 -3.31 3.86 -31.71
CA TYR A 984 -2.27 4.77 -31.26
C TYR A 984 -1.46 5.35 -32.40
N LYS A 985 -1.22 6.65 -32.33
CA LYS A 985 -0.21 7.38 -33.09
C LYS A 985 0.43 8.41 -32.14
N ASP A 986 1.70 8.25 -31.93
CA ASP A 986 2.69 9.16 -31.34
C ASP A 986 2.19 10.41 -30.57
N SER A 987 1.82 10.25 -29.29
CA SER A 987 1.76 11.36 -28.33
C SER A 987 2.74 11.10 -27.20
N PRO A 988 3.59 12.04 -26.82
CA PRO A 988 4.67 11.83 -25.86
C PRO A 988 4.15 11.43 -24.47
N GLY A 989 4.53 10.24 -23.99
CA GLY A 989 4.32 9.79 -22.61
C GLY A 989 2.88 9.56 -22.18
N ILE A 990 1.91 9.79 -23.07
CA ILE A 990 0.49 9.70 -22.76
C ILE A 990 -0.13 8.51 -23.47
N PHE A 991 -0.58 7.52 -22.71
CA PHE A 991 -1.26 6.36 -23.26
C PHE A 991 -2.66 6.21 -22.66
N ASN A 992 -3.67 6.11 -23.51
CA ASN A 992 -5.05 5.95 -23.06
C ASN A 992 -5.56 4.51 -23.24
N PHE A 993 -5.37 3.68 -22.24
CA PHE A 993 -5.85 2.30 -22.22
C PHE A 993 -7.35 2.14 -22.44
N SER A 994 -8.17 3.17 -22.13
CA SER A 994 -9.63 3.08 -22.31
C SER A 994 -10.09 2.95 -23.77
N ARG A 995 -9.19 3.20 -24.71
CA ARG A 995 -9.45 3.16 -26.16
C ARG A 995 -8.96 1.87 -26.84
N ILE A 996 -8.36 0.96 -26.10
CA ILE A 996 -7.93 -0.34 -26.61
C ILE A 996 -9.16 -1.18 -26.97
N LEU A 997 -9.08 -1.85 -28.09
CA LEU A 997 -10.14 -2.72 -28.62
C LEU A 997 -9.63 -4.15 -28.74
N LYS A 998 -10.48 -5.13 -28.47
CA LYS A 998 -10.18 -6.52 -28.77
C LYS A 998 -10.75 -6.86 -30.14
N HIS A 999 -9.92 -7.39 -31.03
CA HIS A 999 -10.42 -7.92 -32.31
C HIS A 999 -11.42 -9.04 -32.01
N LYS A 1000 -12.59 -8.98 -32.63
CA LYS A 1000 -13.43 -10.18 -32.71
C LYS A 1000 -12.75 -11.14 -33.68
N VAL A 1001 -12.18 -12.20 -33.17
CA VAL A 1001 -11.67 -13.33 -33.95
C VAL A 1001 -12.82 -14.08 -34.59
#